data_6bda1d26d8842a75e9ec89e4d32cbeed
#
_entry.id   6bda1d26d8842a75e9ec89e4d32cbeed
#
_cell.length_a   1.000
_cell.length_b   1.000
_cell.length_c   1.000
_cell.angle_alpha   90.00
_cell.angle_beta   90.00
_cell.angle_gamma   90.00
#
_symmetry.space_group_name_H-M   'P 1'
#
loop_
_entity.id
_entity.type
_entity.pdbx_description
1 polymer ?
#
loop_
_entity_poly.entity_id
_entity_poly.type
_entity_poly.pdbx_seq_one_letter_code
_entity_poly.pdbx_strand_id
1 'polypeptide(L)'
;MTDTLFQDAKSRLLEDLEAYFPGVKKDTADGWRLGDTTGKPGTSLHIASDGVFFDHQDGSKGDVLDLYRLMHGLPSPLAAAQAILGTTHPAHRKRRTPPPPKQDKAAPSAWPHDLTPAEAGAVCNRKPADMVTIYRDTDGLPLFAVCRWNGNGTDKKKIRPIFYTARGWTQGLPAGLETRPLLDQAELVESSGPVLIVEGEKCCLAARSIGINATTWTGGAVAARLVDVGPLAGRDVTLWPDHDEPGRKAMETLAGKLRAIGCRVRTVTVPADKPAGWDLADCIETEGAGDALALISGAVDIETPAPRANRSLTDMGNAERLADRYADRIRWNAKRKAWLVWTGKRWEDDLRGYVTRAIVDTVRAIPKDAAALGADTAAIKAAEKFSLKCESYRHIKAVDNLARDIQGLAILPEDLDTRTDELNTPAGVVDLRTGEITPHDPAALHTRITKTGYKPMQDPLAAAPRFHKFLADTFQTRELAAWVQEYLGYACTGRTSSHVFAVFYGKGANGKSTLLDIVSRVAGDYVQPARAETFMHLERRSETRNDLAALRGARLVIAQETDNGRAIDAATIKAISAGDPITCRHLYGEDFTYTPTFKALLVTNHKPRIAAMDDGIRRRLKLVPFKYAIPANEQILDLAEIIAREEGPAVLAWLVEGARRYFANGQRFTQCEEIEYETSDYLEEEDILGNWLTEIVTQTPGASTSLQALYESAARYAVAAGVKAPTKKDVSRRLKDEGHDPYRPKGQGNNLGYHFRGLTVTNAPGIG
;
A
#
# COMPACT_ATOMS: atom_id res chain seq x y z
N MET A 1 -3.04 11.62 -23.57
CA MET A 1 -2.00 11.03 -24.44
C MET A 1 -2.07 9.50 -24.49
N THR A 2 -2.25 8.78 -23.40
CA THR A 2 -2.32 7.31 -23.40
C THR A 2 -3.57 6.77 -24.09
N ASP A 3 -4.73 7.41 -23.88
CA ASP A 3 -5.99 6.98 -24.50
C ASP A 3 -6.00 7.19 -26.04
N THR A 4 -5.41 8.27 -26.50
CA THR A 4 -5.26 8.53 -27.95
C THR A 4 -4.37 7.48 -28.61
N LEU A 5 -3.25 7.13 -27.96
CA LEU A 5 -2.32 6.10 -28.44
C LEU A 5 -2.99 4.71 -28.56
N PHE A 6 -3.83 4.35 -27.58
CA PHE A 6 -4.58 3.09 -27.62
C PHE A 6 -5.65 3.09 -28.71
N GLN A 7 -6.34 4.20 -28.91
CA GLN A 7 -7.34 4.33 -29.97
C GLN A 7 -6.70 4.25 -31.35
N ASP A 8 -5.57 4.93 -31.55
CA ASP A 8 -4.83 4.90 -32.81
C ASP A 8 -4.31 3.48 -33.12
N ALA A 9 -3.81 2.76 -32.12
CA ALA A 9 -3.34 1.38 -32.30
C ALA A 9 -4.49 0.41 -32.61
N LYS A 10 -5.65 0.55 -31.96
CA LYS A 10 -6.85 -0.25 -32.26
C LYS A 10 -7.38 0.03 -33.68
N SER A 11 -7.46 1.30 -34.05
CA SER A 11 -7.90 1.68 -35.42
C SER A 11 -7.01 1.04 -36.50
N ARG A 12 -5.69 1.06 -36.28
CA ARG A 12 -4.74 0.48 -37.24
C ARG A 12 -4.81 -1.05 -37.29
N LEU A 13 -5.10 -1.73 -36.15
CA LEU A 13 -5.36 -3.18 -36.13
C LEU A 13 -6.62 -3.54 -36.91
N LEU A 14 -7.69 -2.73 -36.79
CA LEU A 14 -8.97 -2.96 -37.46
C LEU A 14 -8.92 -2.65 -38.95
N GLU A 15 -8.02 -1.75 -39.39
CA GLU A 15 -7.83 -1.44 -40.81
C GLU A 15 -7.24 -2.60 -41.62
N ASP A 16 -6.38 -3.46 -41.02
CA ASP A 16 -5.76 -4.59 -41.71
C ASP A 16 -5.58 -5.79 -40.77
N LEU A 17 -6.68 -6.36 -40.32
CA LEU A 17 -6.69 -7.50 -39.42
C LEU A 17 -5.93 -8.72 -39.95
N GLU A 18 -5.92 -8.94 -41.26
CA GLU A 18 -5.24 -10.09 -41.88
C GLU A 18 -3.71 -9.95 -41.78
N ALA A 19 -3.18 -8.72 -41.82
CA ALA A 19 -1.76 -8.47 -41.69
C ALA A 19 -1.26 -8.70 -40.26
N TYR A 20 -2.08 -8.36 -39.25
CA TYR A 20 -1.71 -8.45 -37.85
C TYR A 20 -2.06 -9.79 -37.18
N PHE A 21 -3.05 -10.51 -37.73
CA PHE A 21 -3.54 -11.79 -37.22
C PHE A 21 -3.50 -12.87 -38.32
N PRO A 22 -2.34 -13.48 -38.58
CA PRO A 22 -2.21 -14.51 -39.60
C PRO A 22 -3.15 -15.68 -39.37
N GLY A 23 -4.01 -15.99 -40.31
CA GLY A 23 -5.02 -17.06 -40.20
C GLY A 23 -6.41 -16.59 -39.81
N VAL A 24 -6.63 -15.29 -39.59
CA VAL A 24 -7.96 -14.72 -39.43
C VAL A 24 -8.73 -14.86 -40.76
N LYS A 25 -10.03 -15.16 -40.71
CA LYS A 25 -10.92 -15.25 -41.86
C LYS A 25 -12.11 -14.34 -41.62
N LYS A 26 -12.47 -13.55 -42.63
CA LYS A 26 -13.66 -12.71 -42.55
C LYS A 26 -14.92 -13.59 -42.52
N ASP A 27 -15.78 -13.40 -41.57
CA ASP A 27 -17.09 -14.04 -41.46
C ASP A 27 -18.12 -13.19 -42.19
N THR A 28 -19.15 -13.83 -42.80
CA THR A 28 -20.02 -13.19 -43.83
C THR A 28 -20.98 -12.13 -43.30
N ALA A 29 -21.13 -11.95 -42.00
CA ALA A 29 -22.11 -11.00 -41.45
C ALA A 29 -21.53 -9.96 -40.49
N ASP A 30 -20.75 -10.34 -39.43
CA ASP A 30 -20.50 -9.43 -38.32
C ASP A 30 -19.05 -9.46 -37.75
N GLY A 31 -18.02 -9.83 -38.56
CA GLY A 31 -16.65 -9.79 -38.02
C GLY A 31 -15.71 -10.82 -38.64
N TRP A 32 -14.74 -11.29 -37.85
CA TRP A 32 -13.68 -12.21 -38.27
C TRP A 32 -13.59 -13.41 -37.35
N ARG A 33 -13.04 -14.52 -37.83
CA ARG A 33 -12.83 -15.76 -37.07
C ARG A 33 -11.36 -16.19 -37.06
N LEU A 34 -10.95 -16.71 -35.91
CA LEU A 34 -9.61 -17.26 -35.66
C LEU A 34 -9.75 -18.54 -34.81
N GLY A 35 -8.71 -19.39 -34.73
CA GLY A 35 -8.81 -20.63 -33.97
C GLY A 35 -8.75 -20.44 -32.49
N ASP A 36 -7.79 -19.68 -32.01
CA ASP A 36 -7.59 -19.42 -30.58
C ASP A 36 -6.75 -18.14 -30.36
N THR A 37 -6.56 -17.75 -29.10
CA THR A 37 -5.74 -16.59 -28.71
C THR A 37 -4.25 -16.74 -29.01
N THR A 38 -3.78 -17.90 -29.50
CA THR A 38 -2.40 -18.13 -29.96
C THR A 38 -2.23 -17.92 -31.47
N GLY A 39 -3.31 -17.60 -32.19
CA GLY A 39 -3.29 -17.33 -33.63
C GLY A 39 -3.37 -18.57 -34.52
N LYS A 40 -3.79 -19.72 -34.02
CA LYS A 40 -4.01 -20.90 -34.86
C LYS A 40 -5.21 -20.72 -35.78
N PRO A 41 -5.19 -21.30 -36.99
CA PRO A 41 -6.36 -21.31 -37.86
C PRO A 41 -7.52 -22.09 -37.21
N GLY A 42 -8.73 -21.52 -37.26
CA GLY A 42 -9.93 -22.17 -36.70
C GLY A 42 -11.13 -21.22 -36.71
N THR A 43 -12.13 -21.51 -35.91
CA THR A 43 -13.39 -20.76 -35.85
C THR A 43 -13.90 -20.51 -34.42
N SER A 44 -13.16 -20.90 -33.38
CA SER A 44 -13.59 -20.78 -32.00
C SER A 44 -13.51 -19.35 -31.48
N LEU A 45 -12.57 -18.54 -31.96
CA LEU A 45 -12.45 -17.12 -31.57
C LEU A 45 -13.14 -16.24 -32.59
N HIS A 46 -14.06 -15.40 -32.14
CA HIS A 46 -14.77 -14.39 -32.92
C HIS A 46 -14.28 -12.99 -32.57
N ILE A 47 -14.00 -12.18 -33.61
CA ILE A 47 -13.66 -10.76 -33.47
C ILE A 47 -14.78 -9.96 -34.14
N ALA A 48 -15.51 -9.19 -33.38
CA ALA A 48 -16.60 -8.35 -33.87
C ALA A 48 -16.06 -7.11 -34.62
N SER A 49 -16.92 -6.47 -35.43
CA SER A 49 -16.55 -5.30 -36.24
C SER A 49 -16.11 -4.08 -35.41
N ASP A 50 -16.49 -4.00 -34.13
CA ASP A 50 -16.06 -2.99 -33.15
C ASP A 50 -14.70 -3.31 -32.47
N GLY A 51 -14.09 -4.45 -32.85
CA GLY A 51 -12.80 -4.89 -32.33
C GLY A 51 -12.82 -5.63 -31.00
N VAL A 52 -13.99 -6.05 -30.54
CA VAL A 52 -14.09 -6.92 -29.36
C VAL A 52 -13.95 -8.37 -29.79
N PHE A 53 -13.12 -9.18 -29.11
CA PHE A 53 -13.03 -10.61 -29.36
C PHE A 53 -13.61 -11.44 -28.22
N PHE A 54 -14.11 -12.61 -28.57
CA PHE A 54 -14.54 -13.66 -27.65
C PHE A 54 -14.11 -15.02 -28.18
N ASP A 55 -13.40 -15.80 -27.34
CA ASP A 55 -13.05 -17.19 -27.63
C ASP A 55 -14.05 -18.15 -26.97
N HIS A 56 -14.76 -18.92 -27.80
CA HIS A 56 -15.75 -19.87 -27.33
C HIS A 56 -15.15 -21.12 -26.72
N GLN A 57 -13.84 -21.37 -26.87
CA GLN A 57 -13.17 -22.56 -26.37
C GLN A 57 -12.71 -22.42 -24.92
N ASP A 58 -12.15 -21.27 -24.54
CA ASP A 58 -11.62 -21.02 -23.21
C ASP A 58 -12.32 -19.88 -22.46
N GLY A 59 -13.27 -19.18 -23.11
CA GLY A 59 -14.03 -18.07 -22.54
C GLY A 59 -13.25 -16.75 -22.44
N SER A 60 -12.06 -16.65 -23.05
CA SER A 60 -11.29 -15.42 -23.04
C SER A 60 -11.96 -14.34 -23.89
N LYS A 61 -11.87 -13.10 -23.41
CA LYS A 61 -12.47 -11.93 -24.07
C LYS A 61 -11.61 -10.69 -23.83
N GLY A 62 -11.69 -9.74 -24.74
CA GLY A 62 -10.96 -8.47 -24.69
C GLY A 62 -11.15 -7.68 -25.98
N ASP A 63 -10.29 -6.74 -26.23
CA ASP A 63 -10.26 -6.03 -27.51
C ASP A 63 -9.11 -6.51 -28.43
N VAL A 64 -9.08 -6.05 -29.69
CA VAL A 64 -8.05 -6.46 -30.66
C VAL A 64 -6.63 -6.12 -30.21
N LEU A 65 -6.44 -5.12 -29.36
CA LEU A 65 -5.15 -4.78 -28.80
C LEU A 65 -4.71 -5.81 -27.74
N ASP A 66 -5.65 -6.29 -26.91
CA ASP A 66 -5.43 -7.39 -25.98
C ASP A 66 -5.14 -8.69 -26.71
N LEU A 67 -5.87 -8.98 -27.78
CA LEU A 67 -5.62 -10.15 -28.61
C LEU A 67 -4.22 -10.11 -29.24
N TYR A 68 -3.81 -8.95 -29.79
CA TYR A 68 -2.47 -8.75 -30.32
C TYR A 68 -1.40 -8.94 -29.24
N ARG A 69 -1.63 -8.39 -28.05
CA ARG A 69 -0.75 -8.55 -26.89
C ARG A 69 -0.58 -10.03 -26.51
N LEU A 70 -1.67 -10.78 -26.43
CA LEU A 70 -1.66 -12.21 -26.08
C LEU A 70 -0.91 -13.04 -27.12
N MET A 71 -1.19 -12.84 -28.41
CA MET A 71 -0.55 -13.59 -29.50
C MET A 71 0.96 -13.32 -29.60
N HIS A 72 1.41 -12.12 -29.28
CA HIS A 72 2.83 -11.77 -29.36
C HIS A 72 3.56 -11.81 -28.00
N GLY A 73 2.89 -12.25 -26.91
CA GLY A 73 3.49 -12.37 -25.59
C GLY A 73 4.01 -11.05 -25.02
N LEU A 74 3.34 -9.93 -25.32
CA LEU A 74 3.78 -8.60 -24.89
C LEU A 74 3.36 -8.31 -23.44
N PRO A 75 4.19 -7.63 -22.65
CA PRO A 75 3.97 -7.50 -21.21
C PRO A 75 2.81 -6.57 -20.81
N SER A 76 2.40 -5.65 -21.72
CA SER A 76 1.34 -4.69 -21.41
C SER A 76 0.62 -4.20 -22.67
N PRO A 77 -0.62 -3.67 -22.55
CA PRO A 77 -1.31 -3.03 -23.68
C PRO A 77 -0.53 -1.85 -24.27
N LEU A 78 0.23 -1.12 -23.45
CA LEU A 78 1.10 -0.04 -23.92
C LEU A 78 2.22 -0.56 -24.86
N ALA A 79 2.84 -1.68 -24.51
CA ALA A 79 3.85 -2.33 -25.34
C ALA A 79 3.26 -2.81 -26.67
N ALA A 80 2.02 -3.29 -26.67
CA ALA A 80 1.30 -3.67 -27.88
C ALA A 80 1.00 -2.45 -28.77
N ALA A 81 0.48 -1.36 -28.21
CA ALA A 81 0.21 -0.12 -28.93
C ALA A 81 1.47 0.47 -29.57
N GLN A 82 2.59 0.50 -28.84
CA GLN A 82 3.88 0.96 -29.35
C GLN A 82 4.43 0.07 -30.48
N ALA A 83 4.24 -1.24 -30.40
CA ALA A 83 4.64 -2.18 -31.45
C ALA A 83 3.86 -1.98 -32.74
N ILE A 84 2.55 -1.68 -32.65
CA ILE A 84 1.65 -1.47 -33.76
C ILE A 84 1.91 -0.12 -34.45
N LEU A 85 2.12 0.94 -33.68
CA LEU A 85 2.30 2.30 -34.22
C LEU A 85 3.71 2.61 -34.75
N GLY A 86 4.66 1.67 -34.63
CA GLY A 86 5.87 1.73 -35.45
C GLY A 86 7.09 2.34 -34.82
N THR A 87 7.23 2.30 -33.49
CA THR A 87 8.53 2.56 -32.86
C THR A 87 9.43 1.33 -32.80
N THR A 88 8.90 0.12 -33.04
CA THR A 88 9.67 -1.12 -33.31
C THR A 88 8.79 -2.17 -34.01
N HIS A 89 8.84 -2.23 -35.31
CA HIS A 89 8.10 -3.23 -36.08
C HIS A 89 8.71 -4.62 -35.96
N PRO A 90 7.99 -5.67 -35.46
CA PRO A 90 8.51 -7.05 -35.46
C PRO A 90 8.62 -7.70 -36.83
N ALA A 91 8.03 -7.08 -37.87
CA ALA A 91 7.86 -7.68 -39.21
C ALA A 91 9.11 -7.72 -40.09
N HIS A 92 10.23 -7.10 -39.69
CA HIS A 92 11.51 -7.16 -40.42
C HIS A 92 12.66 -7.80 -39.64
N ARG A 93 12.39 -8.68 -38.70
CA ARG A 93 13.39 -9.69 -38.35
C ARG A 93 13.41 -10.70 -39.47
N LYS A 94 14.46 -10.65 -40.32
CA LYS A 94 14.85 -11.76 -41.20
C LYS A 94 14.55 -13.05 -40.44
N ARG A 95 13.77 -13.97 -41.07
CA ARG A 95 13.61 -15.35 -40.62
C ARG A 95 14.95 -15.83 -40.09
N ARG A 96 15.14 -15.75 -38.79
CA ARG A 96 16.09 -16.61 -38.12
C ARG A 96 15.53 -18.00 -38.44
N THR A 97 16.30 -18.81 -39.12
CA THR A 97 16.13 -20.26 -39.15
C THR A 97 15.61 -20.66 -37.77
N PRO A 98 14.52 -21.45 -37.68
CA PRO A 98 14.03 -21.95 -36.40
C PRO A 98 15.27 -22.43 -35.64
N PRO A 99 15.41 -22.10 -34.33
CA PRO A 99 16.49 -22.68 -33.56
C PRO A 99 16.41 -24.16 -33.83
N PRO A 100 17.53 -24.86 -34.07
CA PRO A 100 17.52 -26.27 -34.32
C PRO A 100 16.63 -26.89 -33.23
N PRO A 101 15.80 -27.92 -33.55
CA PRO A 101 14.89 -28.53 -32.60
C PRO A 101 15.68 -28.70 -31.30
N LYS A 102 15.12 -28.31 -30.16
CA LYS A 102 15.78 -28.43 -28.85
C LYS A 102 16.39 -29.81 -28.85
N GLN A 103 17.70 -29.86 -29.02
CA GLN A 103 18.43 -31.15 -29.05
C GLN A 103 17.94 -31.86 -27.80
N ASP A 104 17.45 -33.07 -27.97
CA ASP A 104 17.12 -33.94 -26.87
C ASP A 104 18.24 -33.80 -25.87
N LYS A 105 17.91 -33.39 -24.62
CA LYS A 105 18.94 -33.20 -23.60
C LYS A 105 19.73 -34.47 -23.53
N ALA A 106 21.01 -34.42 -23.90
CA ALA A 106 21.86 -35.58 -23.94
C ALA A 106 21.82 -36.30 -22.58
N ALA A 107 21.68 -37.62 -22.59
CA ALA A 107 21.68 -38.40 -21.36
C ALA A 107 23.06 -38.29 -20.68
N PRO A 108 23.11 -38.18 -19.34
CA PRO A 108 24.38 -38.17 -18.62
C PRO A 108 25.11 -39.51 -18.83
N SER A 109 26.44 -39.46 -18.89
CA SER A 109 27.33 -40.62 -18.98
C SER A 109 28.29 -40.63 -17.81
N ALA A 110 28.89 -41.78 -17.49
CA ALA A 110 29.92 -41.87 -16.45
C ALA A 110 31.09 -40.92 -16.77
N TRP A 111 31.55 -40.19 -15.75
CA TRP A 111 32.64 -39.26 -15.90
C TRP A 111 33.99 -39.97 -16.02
N PRO A 112 34.85 -39.58 -16.98
CA PRO A 112 36.17 -40.14 -17.11
C PRO A 112 37.11 -39.71 -15.99
N HIS A 113 36.91 -38.49 -15.46
CA HIS A 113 37.61 -37.85 -14.36
C HIS A 113 36.82 -36.59 -13.91
N ASP A 114 37.21 -36.02 -12.80
CA ASP A 114 36.59 -34.77 -12.34
C ASP A 114 36.89 -33.61 -13.32
N LEU A 115 35.88 -32.78 -13.57
CA LEU A 115 35.99 -31.64 -14.48
C LEU A 115 37.03 -30.62 -13.99
N THR A 116 37.98 -30.30 -14.83
CA THR A 116 39.04 -29.32 -14.54
C THR A 116 38.58 -27.87 -14.89
N PRO A 117 39.17 -26.82 -14.25
CA PRO A 117 38.94 -25.45 -14.62
C PRO A 117 39.20 -25.11 -16.08
N ALA A 118 40.24 -25.73 -16.68
CA ALA A 118 40.61 -25.55 -18.09
C ALA A 118 39.53 -26.13 -19.03
N GLU A 119 39.05 -27.34 -18.77
CA GLU A 119 37.97 -27.97 -19.53
C GLU A 119 36.65 -27.17 -19.42
N ALA A 120 36.31 -26.67 -18.22
CA ALA A 120 35.17 -25.80 -18.03
C ALA A 120 35.29 -24.53 -18.87
N GLY A 121 36.49 -23.95 -18.94
CA GLY A 121 36.78 -22.82 -19.81
C GLY A 121 36.60 -23.14 -21.29
N ALA A 122 37.09 -24.28 -21.74
CA ALA A 122 36.95 -24.76 -23.12
C ALA A 122 35.47 -24.99 -23.50
N VAL A 123 34.69 -25.65 -22.65
CA VAL A 123 33.24 -25.87 -22.85
C VAL A 123 32.43 -24.56 -22.95
N CYS A 124 32.81 -23.55 -22.19
CA CYS A 124 32.09 -22.28 -22.14
C CYS A 124 32.70 -21.18 -23.03
N ASN A 125 33.72 -21.48 -23.84
CA ASN A 125 34.49 -20.53 -24.65
C ASN A 125 35.01 -19.35 -23.82
N ARG A 126 35.70 -19.65 -22.67
CA ARG A 126 36.17 -18.68 -21.69
C ARG A 126 37.58 -19.03 -21.21
N LYS A 127 38.17 -18.10 -20.42
CA LYS A 127 39.33 -18.43 -19.59
C LYS A 127 39.00 -19.62 -18.69
N PRO A 128 39.98 -20.33 -18.14
CA PRO A 128 39.75 -21.36 -17.12
C PRO A 128 38.79 -20.82 -16.01
N ALA A 129 37.95 -21.71 -15.48
CA ALA A 129 37.03 -21.30 -14.40
C ALA A 129 37.83 -20.94 -13.14
N ASP A 130 37.41 -19.93 -12.41
CA ASP A 130 38.02 -19.55 -11.14
C ASP A 130 37.65 -20.55 -10.02
N MET A 131 36.52 -21.24 -10.17
CA MET A 131 36.07 -22.28 -9.23
C MET A 131 35.24 -23.36 -9.97
N VAL A 132 35.44 -24.64 -9.64
CA VAL A 132 34.65 -25.76 -10.08
C VAL A 132 34.19 -26.53 -8.84
N THR A 133 32.87 -26.69 -8.67
CA THR A 133 32.26 -27.44 -7.56
C THR A 133 31.45 -28.59 -8.12
N ILE A 134 31.77 -29.83 -7.74
CA ILE A 134 31.16 -31.05 -8.28
C ILE A 134 30.03 -31.49 -7.34
N TYR A 135 28.83 -31.61 -7.86
CA TYR A 135 27.70 -32.23 -7.18
C TYR A 135 27.66 -33.71 -7.43
N ARG A 136 27.57 -34.51 -6.36
CA ARG A 136 27.56 -35.95 -6.38
C ARG A 136 26.25 -36.48 -5.84
N ASP A 137 25.85 -37.69 -6.23
CA ASP A 137 24.72 -38.39 -5.62
C ASP A 137 25.06 -38.95 -4.23
N THR A 138 24.13 -39.68 -3.62
CA THR A 138 24.31 -40.30 -2.30
C THR A 138 25.36 -41.43 -2.29
N ASP A 139 25.68 -41.98 -3.46
CA ASP A 139 26.72 -43.02 -3.64
C ASP A 139 28.08 -42.42 -4.01
N GLY A 140 28.19 -41.09 -4.02
CA GLY A 140 29.40 -40.35 -4.33
C GLY A 140 29.70 -40.18 -5.82
N LEU A 141 28.82 -40.62 -6.72
CA LEU A 141 29.03 -40.51 -8.17
C LEU A 141 28.73 -39.08 -8.66
N PRO A 142 29.58 -38.53 -9.54
CA PRO A 142 29.39 -37.15 -10.01
C PRO A 142 28.16 -37.01 -10.93
N LEU A 143 27.31 -36.04 -10.63
CA LEU A 143 26.10 -35.71 -11.38
C LEU A 143 26.34 -34.54 -12.36
N PHE A 144 26.88 -33.46 -11.86
CA PHE A 144 27.23 -32.24 -12.61
C PHE A 144 28.20 -31.39 -11.79
N ALA A 145 28.88 -30.46 -12.45
CA ALA A 145 29.71 -29.44 -11.79
C ALA A 145 29.10 -28.03 -11.98
N VAL A 146 29.25 -27.17 -10.98
CA VAL A 146 28.96 -25.75 -11.09
C VAL A 146 30.29 -24.99 -11.23
N CYS A 147 30.44 -24.29 -12.35
CA CYS A 147 31.65 -23.54 -12.68
C CYS A 147 31.40 -22.03 -12.56
N ARG A 148 32.31 -21.33 -11.87
CA ARG A 148 32.22 -19.93 -11.60
C ARG A 148 33.39 -19.16 -12.24
N TRP A 149 33.06 -18.04 -12.87
CA TRP A 149 34.00 -17.03 -13.34
C TRP A 149 33.69 -15.72 -12.60
N ASN A 150 34.64 -15.25 -11.82
CA ASN A 150 34.52 -13.99 -11.11
C ASN A 150 34.63 -12.82 -12.11
N GLY A 151 33.90 -11.74 -11.85
CA GLY A 151 34.01 -10.52 -12.63
C GLY A 151 35.31 -9.77 -12.32
N ASN A 152 35.77 -8.94 -13.25
CA ASN A 152 36.97 -8.10 -13.11
C ASN A 152 36.68 -6.65 -13.50
N GLY A 153 35.66 -6.03 -12.95
CA GLY A 153 35.30 -4.63 -13.20
C GLY A 153 34.58 -4.38 -14.55
N THR A 154 35.02 -5.02 -15.62
CA THR A 154 34.41 -4.93 -16.96
C THR A 154 33.54 -6.16 -17.30
N ASP A 155 33.91 -7.33 -16.82
CA ASP A 155 33.15 -8.58 -17.03
C ASP A 155 32.28 -8.90 -15.81
N LYS A 156 30.98 -9.20 -16.05
CA LYS A 156 30.03 -9.63 -15.00
C LYS A 156 30.36 -11.06 -14.56
N LYS A 157 30.24 -11.34 -13.25
CA LYS A 157 30.24 -12.68 -12.66
C LYS A 157 29.36 -13.64 -13.49
N LYS A 158 29.86 -14.84 -13.79
CA LYS A 158 29.10 -15.89 -14.49
C LYS A 158 29.20 -17.22 -13.76
N ILE A 159 28.09 -17.92 -13.69
CA ILE A 159 27.96 -19.25 -13.10
C ILE A 159 27.31 -20.15 -14.14
N ARG A 160 27.89 -21.33 -14.42
CA ARG A 160 27.37 -22.28 -15.40
C ARG A 160 27.50 -23.71 -14.86
N PRO A 161 26.41 -24.51 -14.89
CA PRO A 161 26.51 -25.95 -14.68
C PRO A 161 27.04 -26.64 -15.93
N ILE A 162 27.81 -27.71 -15.73
CA ILE A 162 28.40 -28.56 -16.78
C ILE A 162 28.29 -30.02 -16.34
N PHE A 163 27.95 -30.90 -17.25
CA PHE A 163 27.87 -32.33 -17.00
C PHE A 163 28.49 -33.13 -18.17
N TYR A 164 28.77 -34.40 -17.96
CA TYR A 164 29.41 -35.27 -18.98
C TYR A 164 28.35 -36.10 -19.71
N THR A 165 28.55 -36.24 -21.03
CA THR A 165 27.68 -37.01 -21.93
C THR A 165 28.51 -37.89 -22.82
N ALA A 166 27.91 -38.84 -23.58
CA ALA A 166 28.61 -39.66 -24.59
C ALA A 166 29.34 -38.79 -25.65
N ARG A 167 29.04 -37.48 -25.73
CA ARG A 167 29.69 -36.53 -26.67
C ARG A 167 30.75 -35.66 -25.98
N GLY A 168 31.03 -35.89 -24.68
CA GLY A 168 31.95 -35.10 -23.88
C GLY A 168 31.23 -34.11 -22.95
N TRP A 169 32.00 -33.17 -22.39
CA TRP A 169 31.53 -32.14 -21.47
C TRP A 169 30.52 -31.23 -22.13
N THR A 170 29.38 -31.02 -21.50
CA THR A 170 28.23 -30.24 -22.05
C THR A 170 27.72 -29.25 -21.03
N GLN A 171 27.47 -28.01 -21.46
CA GLN A 171 26.89 -26.99 -20.59
C GLN A 171 25.40 -27.26 -20.30
N GLY A 172 25.01 -27.16 -19.05
CA GLY A 172 23.63 -27.33 -18.57
C GLY A 172 23.55 -28.29 -17.40
N LEU A 173 22.32 -28.63 -17.01
CA LEU A 173 22.04 -29.68 -16.04
C LEU A 173 21.60 -30.97 -16.75
N PRO A 174 21.89 -32.16 -16.22
CA PRO A 174 21.50 -33.42 -16.80
C PRO A 174 19.99 -33.50 -17.08
N ALA A 175 19.61 -34.22 -18.13
CA ALA A 175 18.20 -34.57 -18.36
C ALA A 175 17.70 -35.49 -17.24
N GLY A 176 16.44 -35.27 -16.78
CA GLY A 176 15.81 -36.03 -15.70
C GLY A 176 16.15 -35.57 -14.28
N LEU A 177 16.97 -34.55 -14.09
CA LEU A 177 17.24 -33.98 -12.78
C LEU A 177 16.07 -33.07 -12.36
N GLU A 178 15.00 -33.64 -11.79
CA GLU A 178 13.80 -32.93 -11.36
C GLU A 178 14.01 -32.15 -10.05
N THR A 179 14.85 -32.69 -9.16
CA THR A 179 15.22 -32.03 -7.89
C THR A 179 16.63 -31.44 -7.96
N ARG A 180 16.99 -30.65 -6.98
CA ARG A 180 18.34 -30.11 -6.80
C ARG A 180 19.00 -30.80 -5.64
N PRO A 181 20.05 -31.59 -5.88
CA PRO A 181 20.82 -32.24 -4.80
C PRO A 181 21.52 -31.17 -3.95
N LEU A 182 21.70 -31.48 -2.68
CA LEU A 182 22.60 -30.73 -1.81
C LEU A 182 24.07 -31.07 -2.19
N LEU A 183 24.95 -30.10 -1.98
CA LEU A 183 26.38 -30.32 -2.18
C LEU A 183 26.89 -31.34 -1.17
N ASP A 184 27.67 -32.33 -1.67
CA ASP A 184 28.27 -33.42 -0.87
C ASP A 184 27.26 -34.21 -0.04
N GLN A 185 26.13 -34.57 -0.65
CA GLN A 185 25.04 -35.27 0.05
C GLN A 185 25.47 -36.68 0.57
N ALA A 186 26.47 -37.32 -0.02
CA ALA A 186 27.03 -38.58 0.51
C ALA A 186 27.63 -38.35 1.92
N GLU A 187 28.45 -37.33 2.07
CA GLU A 187 29.04 -36.96 3.37
C GLU A 187 27.95 -36.50 4.38
N LEU A 188 26.89 -35.83 3.90
CA LEU A 188 25.76 -35.48 4.74
C LEU A 188 25.01 -36.66 5.29
N VAL A 189 24.88 -37.75 4.51
CA VAL A 189 24.22 -38.99 4.97
C VAL A 189 25.11 -39.73 5.98
N GLU A 190 26.43 -39.74 5.79
CA GLU A 190 27.37 -40.40 6.68
C GLU A 190 27.64 -39.66 7.98
N SER A 191 27.50 -38.31 7.99
CA SER A 191 27.76 -37.49 9.16
C SER A 191 26.54 -37.35 10.07
N SER A 192 26.74 -37.15 11.37
CA SER A 192 25.64 -37.00 12.34
C SER A 192 25.57 -35.65 13.03
N GLY A 193 26.50 -34.73 12.79
CA GLY A 193 26.57 -33.41 13.43
C GLY A 193 25.59 -32.39 12.85
N PRO A 194 25.50 -31.17 13.45
CA PRO A 194 24.71 -30.07 12.92
C PRO A 194 25.22 -29.64 11.55
N VAL A 195 24.31 -29.14 10.70
CA VAL A 195 24.64 -28.67 9.34
C VAL A 195 24.22 -27.23 9.15
N LEU A 196 25.09 -26.46 8.52
CA LEU A 196 24.78 -25.11 8.06
C LEU A 196 24.37 -25.14 6.59
N ILE A 197 23.22 -24.58 6.24
CA ILE A 197 22.83 -24.35 4.84
C ILE A 197 23.01 -22.88 4.50
N VAL A 198 23.72 -22.61 3.41
CA VAL A 198 24.02 -21.27 2.88
C VAL A 198 23.61 -21.19 1.42
N GLU A 199 23.43 -19.98 0.88
CA GLU A 199 23.17 -19.78 -0.54
C GLU A 199 24.51 -19.66 -1.31
N GLY A 200 24.73 -20.60 -2.26
CA GLY A 200 25.85 -20.59 -3.17
C GLY A 200 27.13 -21.28 -2.67
N GLU A 201 27.86 -21.81 -3.64
CA GLU A 201 29.05 -22.65 -3.42
C GLU A 201 30.21 -21.86 -2.75
N LYS A 202 30.36 -20.55 -3.04
CA LYS A 202 31.39 -19.69 -2.40
C LYS A 202 31.21 -19.66 -0.88
N CYS A 203 29.97 -19.41 -0.43
CA CYS A 203 29.65 -19.34 0.99
C CYS A 203 29.80 -20.69 1.68
N CYS A 204 29.45 -21.80 1.00
CA CYS A 204 29.64 -23.13 1.51
C CYS A 204 31.13 -23.47 1.75
N LEU A 205 31.98 -23.17 0.78
CA LEU A 205 33.43 -23.37 0.90
C LEU A 205 34.05 -22.45 1.97
N ALA A 206 33.60 -21.22 2.08
CA ALA A 206 34.01 -20.29 3.12
C ALA A 206 33.63 -20.81 4.53
N ALA A 207 32.41 -21.34 4.73
CA ALA A 207 32.00 -21.96 5.98
C ALA A 207 32.88 -23.17 6.35
N ARG A 208 33.21 -24.01 5.37
CA ARG A 208 34.07 -25.20 5.57
C ARG A 208 35.51 -24.82 5.91
N SER A 209 36.04 -23.72 5.35
CA SER A 209 37.38 -23.23 5.67
C SER A 209 37.60 -22.86 7.13
N ILE A 210 36.49 -22.56 7.86
CA ILE A 210 36.48 -22.24 9.30
C ILE A 210 35.96 -23.45 10.14
N GLY A 211 35.89 -24.66 9.56
CA GLY A 211 35.56 -25.90 10.27
C GLY A 211 34.08 -26.19 10.44
N ILE A 212 33.19 -25.49 9.74
CA ILE A 212 31.74 -25.70 9.83
C ILE A 212 31.30 -26.74 8.79
N ASN A 213 30.51 -27.74 9.22
CA ASN A 213 29.84 -28.65 8.29
C ASN A 213 28.71 -27.88 7.56
N ALA A 214 28.98 -27.53 6.31
CA ALA A 214 28.08 -26.69 5.52
C ALA A 214 27.73 -27.32 4.18
N THR A 215 26.53 -27.04 3.70
CA THR A 215 26.04 -27.43 2.37
C THR A 215 25.28 -26.32 1.69
N THR A 216 25.05 -26.50 0.40
CA THR A 216 24.32 -25.55 -0.45
C THR A 216 23.62 -26.31 -1.59
N TRP A 217 22.90 -25.57 -2.44
CA TRP A 217 22.25 -26.10 -3.65
C TRP A 217 22.56 -25.23 -4.87
N THR A 218 22.39 -25.77 -6.07
CA THR A 218 22.58 -25.01 -7.31
C THR A 218 21.32 -24.32 -7.78
N GLY A 219 21.47 -23.12 -8.38
CA GLY A 219 20.40 -22.35 -9.02
C GLY A 219 19.82 -21.22 -8.18
N GLY A 220 20.45 -20.89 -7.04
CA GLY A 220 20.12 -19.73 -6.19
C GLY A 220 18.73 -19.78 -5.58
N ALA A 221 18.26 -18.66 -5.05
CA ALA A 221 16.99 -18.53 -4.32
C ALA A 221 15.78 -19.12 -5.06
N VAL A 222 15.69 -18.95 -6.38
CA VAL A 222 14.57 -19.44 -7.20
C VAL A 222 14.47 -20.98 -7.20
N ALA A 223 15.60 -21.68 -7.06
CA ALA A 223 15.67 -23.14 -7.06
C ALA A 223 15.38 -23.77 -5.68
N ALA A 224 15.28 -23.01 -4.60
CA ALA A 224 15.07 -23.51 -3.23
C ALA A 224 13.87 -24.48 -3.12
N ARG A 225 12.80 -24.24 -3.86
CA ARG A 225 11.62 -25.13 -3.93
C ARG A 225 11.93 -26.54 -4.48
N LEU A 226 12.97 -26.66 -5.30
CA LEU A 226 13.36 -27.91 -5.96
C LEU A 226 14.41 -28.70 -5.16
N VAL A 227 14.98 -28.14 -4.10
CA VAL A 227 16.05 -28.78 -3.30
C VAL A 227 15.53 -30.08 -2.66
N ASP A 228 16.30 -31.15 -2.81
CA ASP A 228 16.08 -32.37 -2.06
C ASP A 228 16.77 -32.28 -0.70
N VAL A 229 15.96 -32.15 0.36
CA VAL A 229 16.45 -32.07 1.74
C VAL A 229 16.50 -33.42 2.44
N GLY A 230 16.14 -34.52 1.77
CA GLY A 230 16.10 -35.88 2.32
C GLY A 230 17.36 -36.31 3.09
N PRO A 231 18.59 -36.02 2.59
CA PRO A 231 19.84 -36.32 3.29
C PRO A 231 20.00 -35.70 4.68
N LEU A 232 19.16 -34.73 5.04
CA LEU A 232 19.22 -34.04 6.33
C LEU A 232 18.12 -34.47 7.33
N ALA A 233 17.36 -35.50 7.02
CA ALA A 233 16.24 -35.95 7.86
C ALA A 233 16.64 -36.12 9.34
N GLY A 234 15.83 -35.47 10.25
CA GLY A 234 16.02 -35.59 11.69
C GLY A 234 17.22 -34.82 12.29
N ARG A 235 17.94 -34.03 11.49
CA ARG A 235 19.17 -33.33 11.93
C ARG A 235 18.91 -31.94 12.48
N ASP A 236 19.90 -31.41 13.21
CA ASP A 236 19.98 -29.99 13.56
C ASP A 236 20.52 -29.19 12.37
N VAL A 237 19.70 -28.28 11.82
CA VAL A 237 20.05 -27.49 10.67
C VAL A 237 19.98 -25.99 11.01
N THR A 238 21.05 -25.28 10.69
CA THR A 238 21.07 -23.82 10.77
C THR A 238 21.02 -23.23 9.36
N LEU A 239 20.18 -22.23 9.14
CA LEU A 239 20.04 -21.53 7.87
C LEU A 239 20.71 -20.16 7.95
N TRP A 240 21.52 -19.80 6.95
CA TRP A 240 22.09 -18.47 6.82
C TRP A 240 21.53 -17.81 5.55
N PRO A 241 20.58 -16.86 5.66
CA PRO A 241 20.03 -16.16 4.51
C PRO A 241 21.00 -15.09 4.00
N ASP A 242 21.11 -14.92 2.67
CA ASP A 242 21.69 -13.72 2.10
C ASP A 242 20.86 -12.50 2.53
N HIS A 243 21.51 -11.35 2.73
CA HIS A 243 20.85 -10.13 3.22
C HIS A 243 20.03 -9.44 2.13
N ASP A 244 19.11 -10.19 1.50
CA ASP A 244 18.12 -9.69 0.55
C ASP A 244 16.78 -10.45 0.68
N GLU A 245 15.74 -9.94 0.02
CA GLU A 245 14.42 -10.57 0.11
C GLU A 245 14.35 -11.94 -0.57
N PRO A 246 14.97 -12.18 -1.76
CA PRO A 246 15.04 -13.51 -2.35
C PRO A 246 15.71 -14.54 -1.46
N GLY A 247 16.86 -14.22 -0.84
CA GLY A 247 17.59 -15.11 0.06
C GLY A 247 16.76 -15.49 1.30
N ARG A 248 16.12 -14.52 1.94
CA ARG A 248 15.20 -14.79 3.06
C ARG A 248 14.06 -15.75 2.68
N LYS A 249 13.40 -15.51 1.54
CA LYS A 249 12.33 -16.40 1.04
C LYS A 249 12.81 -17.80 0.69
N ALA A 250 14.03 -17.93 0.17
CA ALA A 250 14.64 -19.22 -0.10
C ALA A 250 14.81 -20.02 1.19
N MET A 251 15.37 -19.39 2.23
CA MET A 251 15.56 -20.03 3.53
C MET A 251 14.24 -20.35 4.23
N GLU A 252 13.20 -19.51 4.14
CA GLU A 252 11.84 -19.84 4.63
C GLU A 252 11.27 -21.10 3.93
N THR A 253 11.46 -21.20 2.62
CA THR A 253 11.04 -22.35 1.84
C THR A 253 11.75 -23.62 2.30
N LEU A 254 13.07 -23.57 2.50
CA LEU A 254 13.87 -24.69 2.99
C LEU A 254 13.50 -25.04 4.44
N ALA A 255 13.29 -24.07 5.32
CA ALA A 255 12.84 -24.30 6.68
C ALA A 255 11.54 -25.11 6.74
N GLY A 256 10.58 -24.78 5.85
CA GLY A 256 9.35 -25.55 5.72
C GLY A 256 9.59 -27.02 5.32
N LYS A 257 10.48 -27.25 4.34
CA LYS A 257 10.84 -28.61 3.87
C LYS A 257 11.59 -29.41 4.93
N LEU A 258 12.59 -28.80 5.58
CA LEU A 258 13.41 -29.43 6.62
C LEU A 258 12.58 -29.85 7.84
N ARG A 259 11.70 -28.97 8.30
CA ARG A 259 10.78 -29.29 9.40
C ARG A 259 9.84 -30.46 9.06
N ALA A 260 9.39 -30.51 7.79
CA ALA A 260 8.52 -31.60 7.33
C ALA A 260 9.19 -32.99 7.40
N ILE A 261 10.51 -33.07 7.44
CA ILE A 261 11.30 -34.28 7.58
C ILE A 261 11.94 -34.45 8.98
N GLY A 262 11.42 -33.69 9.99
CA GLY A 262 11.80 -33.84 11.39
C GLY A 262 13.09 -33.11 11.80
N CYS A 263 13.62 -32.19 11.01
CA CYS A 263 14.79 -31.40 11.38
C CYS A 263 14.44 -30.35 12.45
N ARG A 264 15.35 -30.15 13.41
CA ARG A 264 15.38 -28.91 14.21
C ARG A 264 16.02 -27.82 13.36
N VAL A 265 15.30 -26.73 13.13
CA VAL A 265 15.74 -25.67 12.23
C VAL A 265 15.93 -24.35 12.97
N ARG A 266 17.13 -23.81 12.87
CA ARG A 266 17.48 -22.47 13.38
C ARG A 266 17.80 -21.54 12.20
N THR A 267 17.68 -20.23 12.40
CA THR A 267 18.08 -19.24 11.41
C THR A 267 19.01 -18.20 12.03
N VAL A 268 20.03 -17.83 11.27
CA VAL A 268 20.90 -16.70 11.62
C VAL A 268 20.17 -15.40 11.39
N THR A 269 20.21 -14.51 12.38
CA THR A 269 19.73 -13.14 12.23
C THR A 269 20.86 -12.28 11.68
N VAL A 270 20.79 -11.94 10.40
CA VAL A 270 21.75 -11.03 9.77
C VAL A 270 21.53 -9.62 10.32
N PRO A 271 22.59 -8.92 10.79
CA PRO A 271 22.46 -7.55 11.29
C PRO A 271 21.90 -6.58 10.24
N ALA A 272 21.00 -5.68 10.66
CA ALA A 272 20.25 -4.83 9.76
C ALA A 272 21.11 -3.73 9.06
N ASP A 273 22.29 -3.45 9.57
CA ASP A 273 23.25 -2.48 9.05
C ASP A 273 24.09 -3.01 7.87
N LYS A 274 23.98 -4.32 7.57
CA LYS A 274 24.73 -4.93 6.47
C LYS A 274 24.16 -4.56 5.10
N PRO A 275 25.01 -4.43 4.08
CA PRO A 275 24.54 -4.12 2.73
C PRO A 275 23.66 -5.24 2.13
N ALA A 276 22.84 -4.88 1.16
CA ALA A 276 22.01 -5.85 0.44
C ALA A 276 22.90 -6.90 -0.28
N GLY A 277 22.52 -8.17 -0.14
CA GLY A 277 23.27 -9.31 -0.70
C GLY A 277 24.51 -9.69 0.11
N TRP A 278 24.72 -9.13 1.31
CA TRP A 278 25.77 -9.58 2.23
C TRP A 278 25.53 -11.02 2.65
N ASP A 279 26.57 -11.84 2.55
CA ASP A 279 26.53 -13.27 2.75
C ASP A 279 27.56 -13.75 3.80
N LEU A 280 27.59 -15.06 4.07
CA LEU A 280 28.56 -15.63 5.02
C LEU A 280 30.01 -15.46 4.57
N ALA A 281 30.29 -15.52 3.27
CA ALA A 281 31.64 -15.34 2.78
C ALA A 281 32.12 -13.91 2.99
N ASP A 282 31.22 -12.94 2.81
CA ASP A 282 31.49 -11.53 3.09
C ASP A 282 31.74 -11.31 4.59
N CYS A 283 30.97 -11.96 5.49
CA CYS A 283 31.20 -11.92 6.93
C CYS A 283 32.60 -12.42 7.28
N ILE A 284 33.00 -13.57 6.78
CA ILE A 284 34.32 -14.14 7.06
C ILE A 284 35.44 -13.26 6.51
N GLU A 285 35.27 -12.70 5.32
CA GLU A 285 36.26 -11.85 4.66
C GLU A 285 36.45 -10.49 5.33
N THR A 286 35.36 -9.88 5.82
CA THR A 286 35.39 -8.49 6.36
C THR A 286 35.48 -8.43 7.89
N GLU A 287 34.88 -9.38 8.61
CA GLU A 287 34.74 -9.35 10.06
C GLU A 287 35.49 -10.52 10.75
N GLY A 288 35.74 -11.59 10.00
CA GLY A 288 36.52 -12.73 10.48
C GLY A 288 35.69 -13.93 10.89
N ALA A 289 36.39 -15.07 11.08
CA ALA A 289 35.75 -16.34 11.46
C ALA A 289 35.05 -16.29 12.82
N GLY A 290 35.53 -15.47 13.77
CA GLY A 290 34.97 -15.34 15.10
C GLY A 290 33.54 -14.77 15.08
N ASP A 291 33.30 -13.75 14.28
CA ASP A 291 31.99 -13.10 14.15
C ASP A 291 31.00 -14.02 13.42
N ALA A 292 31.44 -14.72 12.37
CA ALA A 292 30.63 -15.72 11.71
C ALA A 292 30.17 -16.85 12.67
N LEU A 293 31.08 -17.36 13.51
CA LEU A 293 30.78 -18.36 14.53
C LEU A 293 29.83 -17.81 15.60
N ALA A 294 29.99 -16.55 16.01
CA ALA A 294 29.12 -15.90 16.98
C ALA A 294 27.68 -15.77 16.43
N LEU A 295 27.52 -15.34 15.17
CA LEU A 295 26.21 -15.25 14.52
C LEU A 295 25.55 -16.63 14.38
N ILE A 296 26.30 -17.67 14.02
CA ILE A 296 25.78 -19.05 13.93
C ILE A 296 25.37 -19.57 15.31
N SER A 297 26.16 -19.30 16.34
CA SER A 297 25.86 -19.70 17.71
C SER A 297 24.62 -18.97 18.26
N GLY A 298 24.43 -17.71 17.87
CA GLY A 298 23.27 -16.89 18.17
C GLY A 298 22.04 -17.18 17.31
N ALA A 299 22.07 -18.16 16.42
CA ALA A 299 20.93 -18.50 15.57
C ALA A 299 19.71 -18.89 16.42
N VAL A 300 18.55 -18.33 16.08
CA VAL A 300 17.30 -18.53 16.78
C VAL A 300 16.54 -19.73 16.23
N ASP A 301 15.93 -20.52 17.11
CA ASP A 301 15.04 -21.60 16.69
C ASP A 301 13.87 -21.03 15.90
N ILE A 302 13.64 -21.57 14.71
CA ILE A 302 12.40 -21.32 14.00
C ILE A 302 11.35 -22.19 14.69
N GLU A 303 10.54 -21.58 15.56
CA GLU A 303 9.53 -22.32 16.33
C GLU A 303 8.73 -23.25 15.43
N THR A 304 8.66 -24.50 15.83
CA THR A 304 7.72 -25.45 15.26
C THR A 304 6.34 -24.99 15.73
N PRO A 305 5.38 -24.72 14.83
CA PRO A 305 4.00 -24.56 15.26
C PRO A 305 3.68 -25.78 16.14
N ALA A 306 3.14 -25.54 17.36
CA ALA A 306 2.74 -26.61 18.26
C ALA A 306 2.00 -27.71 17.48
N PRO A 307 2.17 -29.03 17.83
CA PRO A 307 1.49 -30.09 17.10
C PRO A 307 0.02 -29.74 17.03
N ARG A 308 -0.50 -29.59 15.81
CA ARG A 308 -1.86 -29.12 15.58
C ARG A 308 -2.80 -30.10 16.26
N ALA A 309 -3.69 -29.58 17.10
CA ALA A 309 -4.63 -30.39 17.82
C ALA A 309 -5.34 -31.39 16.88
N ASN A 310 -5.54 -32.62 17.34
CA ASN A 310 -6.24 -33.63 16.57
C ASN A 310 -7.71 -33.20 16.41
N ARG A 311 -8.01 -32.52 15.29
CA ARG A 311 -9.37 -32.03 14.98
C ARG A 311 -10.18 -33.16 14.38
N SER A 312 -11.48 -33.20 14.69
CA SER A 312 -12.41 -34.21 14.17
C SER A 312 -12.49 -34.17 12.63
N LEU A 313 -12.79 -35.34 12.01
CA LEU A 313 -13.02 -35.45 10.57
C LEU A 313 -14.44 -34.99 10.21
N THR A 314 -14.70 -33.68 10.39
CA THR A 314 -15.98 -32.99 10.13
C THR A 314 -15.71 -31.63 9.46
N ASP A 315 -16.74 -31.00 8.91
CA ASP A 315 -16.62 -29.64 8.36
C ASP A 315 -16.22 -28.61 9.44
N MET A 316 -16.73 -28.79 10.69
CA MET A 316 -16.30 -27.96 11.82
C MET A 316 -14.82 -28.17 12.14
N GLY A 317 -14.37 -29.43 12.21
CA GLY A 317 -12.96 -29.74 12.39
C GLY A 317 -12.07 -29.18 11.27
N ASN A 318 -12.58 -29.08 10.04
CA ASN A 318 -11.86 -28.44 8.93
C ASN A 318 -11.82 -26.92 9.08
N ALA A 319 -12.88 -26.28 9.58
CA ALA A 319 -12.87 -24.85 9.90
C ALA A 319 -11.87 -24.53 11.04
N GLU A 320 -11.81 -25.37 12.07
CA GLU A 320 -10.81 -25.25 13.14
C GLU A 320 -9.37 -25.45 12.61
N ARG A 321 -9.14 -26.44 11.71
CA ARG A 321 -7.84 -26.60 11.04
C ARG A 321 -7.45 -25.40 10.19
N LEU A 322 -8.43 -24.77 9.52
CA LEU A 322 -8.19 -23.52 8.77
C LEU A 322 -7.74 -22.41 9.72
N ALA A 323 -8.41 -22.25 10.86
CA ALA A 323 -8.01 -21.29 11.88
C ALA A 323 -6.61 -21.56 12.41
N ASP A 324 -6.33 -22.82 12.79
CA ASP A 324 -5.01 -23.24 13.29
C ASP A 324 -3.87 -22.95 12.27
N ARG A 325 -4.17 -22.93 10.96
CA ARG A 325 -3.18 -22.73 9.90
C ARG A 325 -3.02 -21.29 9.46
N TYR A 326 -4.11 -20.52 9.50
CA TYR A 326 -4.20 -19.25 8.79
C TYR A 326 -4.71 -18.10 9.66
N ALA A 327 -4.82 -18.29 11.02
CA ALA A 327 -5.27 -17.22 11.90
C ALA A 327 -4.41 -15.95 11.87
N ASP A 328 -3.15 -16.04 11.44
CA ASP A 328 -2.25 -14.91 11.21
C ASP A 328 -2.43 -14.26 9.81
N ARG A 329 -3.22 -14.87 8.92
CA ARG A 329 -3.32 -14.50 7.50
C ARG A 329 -4.70 -14.20 7.00
N ILE A 330 -5.76 -14.63 7.71
CA ILE A 330 -7.15 -14.39 7.31
C ILE A 330 -7.96 -13.85 8.49
N ARG A 331 -8.91 -12.94 8.19
CA ARG A 331 -9.90 -12.42 9.14
C ARG A 331 -11.24 -12.29 8.46
N TRP A 332 -12.31 -12.57 9.18
CA TRP A 332 -13.67 -12.35 8.71
C TRP A 332 -14.25 -11.07 9.30
N ASN A 333 -14.59 -10.10 8.46
CA ASN A 333 -15.28 -8.89 8.89
C ASN A 333 -16.80 -9.10 8.77
N ALA A 334 -17.47 -9.32 9.90
CA ALA A 334 -18.87 -9.72 9.95
C ALA A 334 -19.81 -8.63 9.40
N LYS A 335 -19.57 -7.35 9.71
CA LYS A 335 -20.40 -6.23 9.21
C LYS A 335 -20.23 -5.99 7.72
N ARG A 336 -18.99 -6.14 7.19
CA ARG A 336 -18.72 -6.01 5.76
C ARG A 336 -19.05 -7.27 4.97
N LYS A 337 -19.28 -8.40 5.65
CA LYS A 337 -19.50 -9.73 5.05
C LYS A 337 -18.37 -10.10 4.06
N ALA A 338 -17.15 -9.79 4.42
CA ALA A 338 -15.97 -9.99 3.59
C ALA A 338 -14.80 -10.60 4.38
N TRP A 339 -14.05 -11.48 3.71
CA TRP A 339 -12.76 -11.93 4.21
C TRP A 339 -11.69 -10.88 3.96
N LEU A 340 -10.82 -10.70 4.94
CA LEU A 340 -9.58 -9.94 4.84
C LEU A 340 -8.42 -10.92 4.80
N VAL A 341 -7.39 -10.55 4.04
CA VAL A 341 -6.15 -11.33 3.88
C VAL A 341 -4.95 -10.45 4.22
N TRP A 342 -4.03 -11.00 4.99
CA TRP A 342 -2.76 -10.37 5.29
C TRP A 342 -1.80 -10.45 4.09
N THR A 343 -1.35 -9.29 3.60
CA THR A 343 -0.44 -9.20 2.45
C THR A 343 1.03 -9.27 2.82
N GLY A 344 1.34 -9.42 4.10
CA GLY A 344 2.69 -9.24 4.66
C GLY A 344 2.95 -7.81 5.16
N LYS A 345 2.06 -6.86 4.85
CA LYS A 345 2.20 -5.44 5.22
C LYS A 345 0.91 -4.83 5.76
N ARG A 346 -0.23 -5.28 5.28
CA ARG A 346 -1.57 -4.80 5.70
C ARG A 346 -2.63 -5.85 5.44
N TRP A 347 -3.82 -5.62 5.98
CA TRP A 347 -5.02 -6.39 5.69
C TRP A 347 -5.77 -5.79 4.50
N GLU A 348 -6.15 -6.63 3.54
CA GLU A 348 -6.92 -6.25 2.36
C GLU A 348 -8.11 -7.19 2.16
N ASP A 349 -9.14 -6.73 1.46
CA ASP A 349 -10.27 -7.60 1.07
C ASP A 349 -9.80 -8.74 0.17
N ASP A 350 -10.28 -9.96 0.41
CA ASP A 350 -9.98 -11.13 -0.42
C ASP A 350 -10.72 -11.07 -1.76
N LEU A 351 -10.24 -10.26 -2.67
CA LEU A 351 -10.80 -10.15 -4.03
C LEU A 351 -10.32 -11.26 -4.97
N ARG A 352 -9.35 -12.08 -4.54
CA ARG A 352 -8.69 -13.09 -5.39
C ARG A 352 -8.95 -14.53 -4.94
N GLY A 353 -9.83 -14.76 -3.97
CA GLY A 353 -10.21 -16.09 -3.47
C GLY A 353 -9.08 -16.81 -2.74
N TYR A 354 -8.24 -16.07 -2.02
CA TYR A 354 -7.18 -16.64 -1.18
C TYR A 354 -7.75 -17.60 -0.14
N VAL A 355 -8.84 -17.19 0.55
CA VAL A 355 -9.45 -18.01 1.61
C VAL A 355 -10.01 -19.32 1.05
N THR A 356 -10.62 -19.32 -0.14
CA THR A 356 -11.05 -20.55 -0.79
C THR A 356 -9.88 -21.50 -1.05
N ARG A 357 -8.75 -21.00 -1.55
CA ARG A 357 -7.53 -21.81 -1.72
C ARG A 357 -6.98 -22.33 -0.40
N ALA A 358 -6.96 -21.49 0.64
CA ALA A 358 -6.52 -21.87 1.98
C ALA A 358 -7.39 -23.00 2.56
N ILE A 359 -8.69 -22.99 2.30
CA ILE A 359 -9.61 -24.09 2.68
C ILE A 359 -9.22 -25.37 1.94
N VAL A 360 -9.02 -25.32 0.63
CA VAL A 360 -8.62 -26.46 -0.18
C VAL A 360 -7.28 -27.04 0.29
N ASP A 361 -6.30 -26.18 0.52
CA ASP A 361 -4.97 -26.60 1.03
C ASP A 361 -5.07 -27.22 2.43
N THR A 362 -5.95 -26.69 3.29
CA THR A 362 -6.22 -27.25 4.61
C THR A 362 -6.83 -28.64 4.51
N VAL A 363 -7.83 -28.83 3.65
CA VAL A 363 -8.47 -30.13 3.43
C VAL A 363 -7.49 -31.16 2.89
N ARG A 364 -6.68 -30.79 1.90
CA ARG A 364 -5.67 -31.66 1.29
C ARG A 364 -4.52 -32.05 2.24
N ALA A 365 -4.30 -31.26 3.25
CA ALA A 365 -3.26 -31.54 4.24
C ALA A 365 -3.68 -32.53 5.33
N ILE A 366 -4.98 -32.88 5.45
CA ILE A 366 -5.51 -33.73 6.53
C ILE A 366 -4.77 -35.07 6.65
N PRO A 367 -4.52 -35.85 5.58
CA PRO A 367 -3.80 -37.11 5.70
C PRO A 367 -2.36 -36.95 6.20
N LYS A 368 -1.68 -35.90 5.72
CA LYS A 368 -0.31 -35.59 6.14
C LYS A 368 -0.26 -35.16 7.62
N ASP A 369 -1.25 -34.38 8.08
CA ASP A 369 -1.37 -33.99 9.49
C ASP A 369 -1.64 -35.20 10.39
N ALA A 370 -2.53 -36.13 9.95
CA ALA A 370 -2.79 -37.37 10.69
C ALA A 370 -1.52 -38.22 10.83
N ALA A 371 -0.76 -38.39 9.74
CA ALA A 371 0.53 -39.12 9.77
C ALA A 371 1.55 -38.43 10.70
N ALA A 372 1.66 -37.12 10.65
CA ALA A 372 2.57 -36.34 11.50
C ALA A 372 2.21 -36.42 13.02
N LEU A 373 0.93 -36.64 13.33
CA LEU A 373 0.46 -36.89 14.70
C LEU A 373 0.57 -38.32 15.16
N GLY A 374 1.19 -39.20 14.35
CA GLY A 374 1.42 -40.60 14.72
C GLY A 374 0.19 -41.50 14.54
N ALA A 375 -0.78 -41.12 13.70
CA ALA A 375 -1.93 -41.95 13.40
C ALA A 375 -1.54 -43.31 12.75
N ASP A 376 -2.28 -44.33 13.06
CA ASP A 376 -2.08 -45.63 12.43
C ASP A 376 -2.52 -45.64 10.95
N THR A 377 -2.17 -46.71 10.22
CA THR A 377 -2.47 -46.84 8.79
C THR A 377 -3.97 -46.79 8.49
N ALA A 378 -4.83 -47.25 9.40
CA ALA A 378 -6.27 -47.23 9.22
C ALA A 378 -6.84 -45.79 9.36
N ALA A 379 -6.34 -45.05 10.34
CA ALA A 379 -6.70 -43.66 10.54
C ALA A 379 -6.21 -42.74 9.39
N ILE A 380 -5.00 -43.00 8.85
CA ILE A 380 -4.49 -42.28 7.67
C ILE A 380 -5.37 -42.54 6.44
N LYS A 381 -5.76 -43.79 6.16
CA LYS A 381 -6.70 -44.12 5.07
C LYS A 381 -8.08 -43.48 5.24
N ALA A 382 -8.59 -43.39 6.48
CA ALA A 382 -9.84 -42.68 6.78
C ALA A 382 -9.69 -41.20 6.50
N ALA A 383 -8.56 -40.57 6.88
CA ALA A 383 -8.23 -39.18 6.62
C ALA A 383 -8.12 -38.90 5.11
N GLU A 384 -7.51 -39.77 4.30
CA GLU A 384 -7.44 -39.68 2.84
C GLU A 384 -8.86 -39.65 2.21
N LYS A 385 -9.68 -40.65 2.58
CA LYS A 385 -11.05 -40.74 2.09
C LYS A 385 -11.88 -39.50 2.47
N PHE A 386 -11.71 -39.02 3.70
CA PHE A 386 -12.40 -37.82 4.16
C PHE A 386 -11.90 -36.56 3.43
N SER A 387 -10.59 -36.39 3.27
CA SER A 387 -9.98 -35.29 2.52
C SER A 387 -10.54 -35.19 1.10
N LEU A 388 -10.55 -36.28 0.35
CA LEU A 388 -11.08 -36.33 -1.02
C LEU A 388 -12.59 -35.96 -1.06
N LYS A 389 -13.39 -36.44 -0.10
CA LYS A 389 -14.80 -36.07 0.02
C LYS A 389 -14.98 -34.57 0.25
N CYS A 390 -14.10 -33.96 1.05
CA CYS A 390 -14.17 -32.55 1.43
C CYS A 390 -13.74 -31.58 0.32
N GLU A 391 -13.16 -32.04 -0.79
CA GLU A 391 -12.86 -31.20 -1.95
C GLU A 391 -14.11 -30.76 -2.74
N SER A 392 -15.30 -31.28 -2.39
CA SER A 392 -16.54 -30.88 -3.05
C SER A 392 -16.95 -29.46 -2.67
N TYR A 393 -17.61 -28.75 -3.59
CA TYR A 393 -18.13 -27.38 -3.37
C TYR A 393 -18.93 -27.24 -2.08
N ARG A 394 -19.78 -28.24 -1.78
CA ARG A 394 -20.62 -28.25 -0.58
C ARG A 394 -19.79 -28.15 0.71
N HIS A 395 -18.75 -29.00 0.82
CA HIS A 395 -17.90 -29.02 2.02
C HIS A 395 -17.01 -27.77 2.11
N ILE A 396 -16.45 -27.30 0.98
CA ILE A 396 -15.67 -26.05 0.95
C ILE A 396 -16.53 -24.88 1.42
N LYS A 397 -17.79 -24.79 0.96
CA LYS A 397 -18.71 -23.74 1.41
C LYS A 397 -19.15 -23.90 2.86
N ALA A 398 -19.30 -25.14 3.35
CA ALA A 398 -19.56 -25.39 4.75
C ALA A 398 -18.41 -24.91 5.65
N VAL A 399 -17.17 -25.22 5.28
CA VAL A 399 -15.97 -24.75 5.99
C VAL A 399 -15.87 -23.21 5.94
N ASP A 400 -16.10 -22.57 4.77
CA ASP A 400 -16.12 -21.12 4.62
C ASP A 400 -17.12 -20.47 5.60
N ASN A 401 -18.35 -21.02 5.69
CA ASN A 401 -19.37 -20.48 6.59
C ASN A 401 -19.03 -20.70 8.08
N LEU A 402 -18.60 -21.91 8.45
CA LEU A 402 -18.25 -22.24 9.84
C LEU A 402 -17.03 -21.46 10.36
N ALA A 403 -16.06 -21.23 9.49
CA ALA A 403 -14.84 -20.50 9.83
C ALA A 403 -15.10 -19.01 10.19
N ARG A 404 -16.20 -18.45 9.71
CA ARG A 404 -16.58 -17.05 10.00
C ARG A 404 -16.84 -16.77 11.47
N ASP A 405 -17.27 -17.79 12.21
CA ASP A 405 -17.64 -17.69 13.61
C ASP A 405 -16.56 -18.23 14.55
N ILE A 406 -15.42 -18.68 14.01
CA ILE A 406 -14.30 -19.17 14.84
C ILE A 406 -13.62 -17.99 15.54
N GLN A 407 -13.45 -18.14 16.84
CA GLN A 407 -12.73 -17.18 17.66
C GLN A 407 -11.30 -16.94 17.09
N GLY A 408 -10.92 -15.67 16.97
CA GLY A 408 -9.64 -15.27 16.39
C GLY A 408 -9.65 -15.07 14.87
N LEU A 409 -10.70 -15.55 14.14
CA LEU A 409 -10.92 -15.21 12.74
C LEU A 409 -11.90 -14.06 12.56
N ALA A 410 -12.98 -14.05 13.36
CA ALA A 410 -13.98 -12.98 13.34
C ALA A 410 -13.42 -11.70 13.94
N ILE A 411 -13.63 -10.59 13.24
CA ILE A 411 -13.29 -9.22 13.70
C ILE A 411 -14.43 -8.27 13.39
N LEU A 412 -14.46 -7.18 14.12
CA LEU A 412 -15.36 -6.06 13.86
C LEU A 412 -14.62 -4.95 13.08
N PRO A 413 -15.34 -4.12 12.33
CA PRO A 413 -14.75 -2.95 11.68
C PRO A 413 -14.04 -1.98 12.66
N GLU A 414 -14.46 -1.98 13.91
CA GLU A 414 -13.95 -1.14 14.99
C GLU A 414 -12.57 -1.59 15.48
N ASP A 415 -12.19 -2.84 15.23
CA ASP A 415 -10.88 -3.40 15.59
C ASP A 415 -9.78 -2.96 14.62
N LEU A 416 -10.17 -2.51 13.41
CA LEU A 416 -9.25 -2.14 12.34
C LEU A 416 -8.70 -0.71 12.52
N ASP A 417 -7.43 -0.50 12.21
CA ASP A 417 -6.74 0.80 12.18
C ASP A 417 -6.83 1.59 13.51
N THR A 418 -6.93 0.90 14.65
CA THR A 418 -7.12 1.52 15.97
C THR A 418 -5.87 2.23 16.51
N ARG A 419 -4.68 1.92 15.99
CA ARG A 419 -3.42 2.50 16.43
C ARG A 419 -3.19 3.86 15.76
N THR A 420 -3.76 4.91 16.38
CA THR A 420 -3.85 6.25 15.79
C THR A 420 -2.51 6.97 15.65
N ASP A 421 -1.50 6.61 16.43
CA ASP A 421 -0.16 7.21 16.41
C ASP A 421 0.83 6.43 15.55
N GLU A 422 0.41 5.29 14.98
CA GLU A 422 1.21 4.49 14.07
C GLU A 422 0.87 4.81 12.61
N LEU A 423 1.90 4.90 11.77
CA LEU A 423 1.77 5.07 10.32
C LEU A 423 2.36 3.86 9.62
N ASN A 424 1.51 3.07 8.97
CA ASN A 424 1.95 1.89 8.24
C ASN A 424 2.54 2.31 6.88
N THR A 425 3.77 1.88 6.59
CA THR A 425 4.50 2.20 5.35
C THR A 425 5.01 0.92 4.68
N PRO A 426 5.36 0.91 3.39
CA PRO A 426 5.97 -0.24 2.74
C PRO A 426 7.24 -0.78 3.40
N ALA A 427 7.95 0.03 4.19
CA ALA A 427 9.19 -0.33 4.86
C ALA A 427 8.98 -0.87 6.29
N GLY A 428 7.81 -0.62 6.90
CA GLY A 428 7.48 -0.98 8.27
C GLY A 428 6.46 -0.01 8.86
N VAL A 429 6.15 -0.17 10.13
CA VAL A 429 5.22 0.67 10.89
C VAL A 429 6.01 1.72 11.67
N VAL A 430 5.69 3.00 11.47
CA VAL A 430 6.37 4.14 12.09
C VAL A 430 5.55 4.64 13.27
N ASP A 431 6.16 4.75 14.44
CA ASP A 431 5.61 5.50 15.55
C ASP A 431 5.80 7.01 15.30
N LEU A 432 4.70 7.73 15.14
CA LEU A 432 4.72 9.17 14.81
C LEU A 432 5.17 10.06 15.98
N ARG A 433 5.30 9.52 17.19
CA ARG A 433 5.83 10.25 18.36
C ARG A 433 7.35 10.24 18.40
N THR A 434 7.94 9.09 18.06
CA THR A 434 9.39 8.87 18.16
C THR A 434 10.09 8.91 16.80
N GLY A 435 9.38 8.56 15.70
CA GLY A 435 9.95 8.34 14.38
C GLY A 435 10.62 6.98 14.24
N GLU A 436 10.51 6.09 15.23
CA GLU A 436 11.04 4.73 15.16
C GLU A 436 10.19 3.88 14.23
N ILE A 437 10.85 2.96 13.52
CA ILE A 437 10.21 2.02 12.60
C ILE A 437 10.29 0.61 13.17
N THR A 438 9.17 -0.09 13.13
CA THR A 438 9.06 -1.49 13.56
C THR A 438 8.57 -2.37 12.40
N PRO A 439 8.84 -3.68 12.42
CA PRO A 439 8.31 -4.61 11.43
C PRO A 439 6.78 -4.59 11.39
N HIS A 440 6.22 -5.01 10.25
CA HIS A 440 4.77 -5.20 10.12
C HIS A 440 4.28 -6.34 11.01
N ASP A 441 3.19 -6.10 11.73
CA ASP A 441 2.55 -7.08 12.62
C ASP A 441 1.08 -7.27 12.19
N PRO A 442 0.65 -8.50 11.83
CA PRO A 442 -0.75 -8.77 11.52
C PRO A 442 -1.70 -8.48 12.68
N ALA A 443 -1.22 -8.55 13.93
CA ALA A 443 -2.03 -8.24 15.12
C ALA A 443 -2.34 -6.73 15.26
N ALA A 444 -1.61 -5.86 14.57
CA ALA A 444 -1.87 -4.42 14.55
C ALA A 444 -3.11 -4.05 13.73
N LEU A 445 -3.65 -4.97 12.92
CA LEU A 445 -4.85 -4.84 12.11
C LEU A 445 -4.88 -3.61 11.19
N HIS A 446 -3.70 -3.17 10.70
CA HIS A 446 -3.61 -2.09 9.73
C HIS A 446 -4.19 -2.49 8.38
N THR A 447 -5.13 -1.69 7.86
CA THR A 447 -5.68 -1.85 6.50
C THR A 447 -5.14 -0.81 5.53
N ARG A 448 -4.56 0.28 6.05
CA ARG A 448 -4.03 1.39 5.28
C ARG A 448 -2.51 1.34 5.23
N ILE A 449 -1.96 1.87 4.13
CA ILE A 449 -0.51 1.95 3.96
C ILE A 449 -0.15 3.20 3.15
N THR A 450 0.98 3.83 3.47
CA THR A 450 1.52 4.90 2.62
C THR A 450 1.97 4.32 1.27
N LYS A 451 2.01 5.15 0.25
CA LYS A 451 2.52 4.71 -1.06
C LYS A 451 4.05 4.63 -1.08
N THR A 452 4.70 5.42 -0.22
CA THR A 452 6.16 5.52 -0.13
C THR A 452 6.65 4.90 1.17
N GLY A 453 7.79 4.18 1.12
CA GLY A 453 8.45 3.64 2.30
C GLY A 453 9.12 4.73 3.13
N TYR A 454 9.03 4.60 4.45
CA TYR A 454 9.72 5.50 5.37
C TYR A 454 11.18 5.07 5.59
N LYS A 455 12.06 6.07 5.68
CA LYS A 455 13.44 5.91 6.12
C LYS A 455 13.76 7.03 7.11
N PRO A 456 14.26 6.73 8.33
CA PRO A 456 14.71 7.76 9.26
C PRO A 456 15.80 8.63 8.63
N MET A 457 15.69 9.95 8.75
CA MET A 457 16.63 10.92 8.22
C MET A 457 16.84 12.04 9.24
N GLN A 458 18.08 12.46 9.43
CA GLN A 458 18.41 13.60 10.29
C GLN A 458 17.98 14.93 9.67
N ASP A 459 18.19 15.06 8.37
CA ASP A 459 17.76 16.23 7.58
C ASP A 459 16.99 15.76 6.32
N PRO A 460 15.67 15.62 6.40
CA PRO A 460 14.86 15.23 5.26
C PRO A 460 14.91 16.22 4.09
N LEU A 461 15.07 17.52 4.37
CA LEU A 461 15.09 18.52 3.31
C LEU A 461 16.41 18.53 2.54
N ALA A 462 17.54 18.22 3.20
CA ALA A 462 18.81 18.01 2.48
C ALA A 462 18.75 16.81 1.53
N ALA A 463 17.94 15.78 1.88
CA ALA A 463 17.70 14.61 1.03
C ALA A 463 16.65 14.83 -0.06
N ALA A 464 15.96 15.98 -0.06
CA ALA A 464 14.90 16.33 -1.00
C ALA A 464 15.05 17.76 -1.55
N PRO A 465 16.08 18.04 -2.38
CA PRO A 465 16.41 19.40 -2.79
C PRO A 465 15.31 20.07 -3.62
N ARG A 466 14.55 19.34 -4.44
CA ARG A 466 13.42 19.90 -5.21
C ARG A 466 12.25 20.23 -4.29
N PHE A 467 11.94 19.35 -3.34
CA PHE A 467 10.89 19.61 -2.35
C PHE A 467 11.28 20.78 -1.43
N HIS A 468 12.55 20.84 -1.00
CA HIS A 468 13.06 21.95 -0.22
C HIS A 468 12.94 23.28 -0.97
N LYS A 469 13.37 23.33 -2.24
CA LYS A 469 13.20 24.52 -3.09
C LYS A 469 11.74 24.88 -3.23
N PHE A 470 10.86 23.92 -3.53
CA PHE A 470 9.43 24.15 -3.64
C PHE A 470 8.83 24.76 -2.36
N LEU A 471 9.19 24.26 -1.18
CA LEU A 471 8.75 24.81 0.09
C LEU A 471 9.24 26.25 0.31
N ALA A 472 10.53 26.50 -0.01
CA ALA A 472 11.15 27.82 0.11
C ALA A 472 10.51 28.85 -0.85
N ASP A 473 10.15 28.43 -2.05
CA ASP A 473 9.47 29.26 -3.04
C ASP A 473 8.01 29.53 -2.63
N THR A 474 7.34 28.55 -1.99
CA THR A 474 5.94 28.65 -1.59
C THR A 474 5.73 29.44 -0.30
N PHE A 475 6.58 29.22 0.71
CA PHE A 475 6.47 29.83 2.03
C PHE A 475 7.57 30.85 2.27
N GLN A 476 7.19 32.12 2.40
CA GLN A 476 8.16 33.22 2.57
C GLN A 476 8.73 33.30 3.98
N THR A 477 8.04 32.71 4.98
CA THR A 477 8.46 32.67 6.38
C THR A 477 8.69 31.26 6.85
N ARG A 478 9.70 31.07 7.73
CA ARG A 478 10.04 29.77 8.31
C ARG A 478 8.94 29.29 9.27
N GLU A 479 8.28 30.22 9.95
CA GLU A 479 7.22 29.98 10.91
C GLU A 479 5.99 29.38 10.20
N LEU A 480 5.61 29.93 9.05
CA LEU A 480 4.51 29.42 8.24
C LEU A 480 4.83 28.01 7.70
N ALA A 481 6.04 27.81 7.17
CA ALA A 481 6.49 26.50 6.70
C ALA A 481 6.52 25.46 7.83
N ALA A 482 6.99 25.83 9.04
CA ALA A 482 7.02 24.97 10.21
C ALA A 482 5.60 24.61 10.68
N TRP A 483 4.70 25.57 10.75
CA TRP A 483 3.31 25.32 11.10
C TRP A 483 2.62 24.36 10.12
N VAL A 484 2.82 24.56 8.82
CA VAL A 484 2.28 23.67 7.79
C VAL A 484 2.87 22.27 7.89
N GLN A 485 4.16 22.14 8.18
CA GLN A 485 4.82 20.85 8.43
C GLN A 485 4.18 20.14 9.63
N GLU A 486 4.05 20.81 10.74
CA GLU A 486 3.43 20.26 11.97
C GLU A 486 1.97 19.87 11.74
N TYR A 487 1.20 20.71 11.03
CA TYR A 487 -0.20 20.41 10.69
C TYR A 487 -0.33 19.19 9.80
N LEU A 488 0.48 19.08 8.74
CA LEU A 488 0.47 17.91 7.84
C LEU A 488 1.01 16.66 8.54
N GLY A 489 1.99 16.80 9.43
CA GLY A 489 2.47 15.74 10.31
C GLY A 489 1.39 15.26 11.28
N TYR A 490 0.71 16.18 11.98
CA TYR A 490 -0.47 15.87 12.79
C TYR A 490 -1.57 15.22 11.96
N ALA A 491 -1.75 15.66 10.72
CA ALA A 491 -2.69 15.05 9.80
C ALA A 491 -2.36 13.58 9.47
N CYS A 492 -1.11 13.13 9.60
CA CYS A 492 -0.74 11.72 9.47
C CYS A 492 -1.18 10.88 10.69
N THR A 493 -1.49 11.48 11.85
CA THR A 493 -2.06 10.76 13.01
C THR A 493 -3.54 10.47 12.82
N GLY A 494 -4.10 9.54 13.60
CA GLY A 494 -5.54 9.35 13.70
C GLY A 494 -6.23 10.22 14.76
N ARG A 495 -5.52 11.20 15.35
CA ARG A 495 -6.03 12.05 16.44
C ARG A 495 -6.80 13.25 15.91
N THR A 496 -7.83 13.68 16.66
CA THR A 496 -8.60 14.90 16.43
C THR A 496 -8.51 15.89 17.59
N SER A 497 -7.61 15.65 18.54
CA SER A 497 -7.51 16.36 19.82
C SER A 497 -7.22 17.86 19.72
N SER A 498 -6.62 18.35 18.64
CA SER A 498 -6.33 19.78 18.45
C SER A 498 -7.51 20.59 17.95
N HIS A 499 -8.60 19.94 17.56
CA HIS A 499 -9.83 20.58 17.08
C HIS A 499 -9.63 21.63 15.96
N VAL A 500 -8.63 21.46 15.10
CA VAL A 500 -8.29 22.40 14.03
C VAL A 500 -8.98 22.04 12.73
N PHE A 501 -9.55 23.05 12.07
CA PHE A 501 -9.98 23.02 10.68
C PHE A 501 -9.15 24.04 9.89
N ALA A 502 -8.28 23.57 9.01
CA ALA A 502 -7.42 24.45 8.22
C ALA A 502 -8.07 24.79 6.87
N VAL A 503 -7.90 26.02 6.47
CA VAL A 503 -8.28 26.54 5.15
C VAL A 503 -7.03 27.07 4.47
N PHE A 504 -6.56 26.38 3.42
CA PHE A 504 -5.46 26.82 2.58
C PHE A 504 -6.01 27.74 1.49
N TYR A 505 -5.73 29.04 1.58
CA TYR A 505 -6.29 30.02 0.66
C TYR A 505 -5.20 30.82 -0.06
N GLY A 506 -5.55 31.35 -1.22
CA GLY A 506 -4.69 32.22 -2.02
C GLY A 506 -5.00 32.16 -3.50
N LYS A 507 -4.67 33.21 -4.23
CA LYS A 507 -4.89 33.34 -5.68
C LYS A 507 -4.16 32.19 -6.43
N GLY A 508 -4.63 31.76 -7.58
CA GLY A 508 -4.07 30.62 -8.32
C GLY A 508 -2.53 30.64 -8.50
N ALA A 509 -1.95 29.50 -8.89
CA ALA A 509 -0.52 29.31 -9.16
C ALA A 509 0.44 29.55 -7.97
N ASN A 510 0.03 29.24 -6.77
CA ASN A 510 0.79 29.50 -5.52
C ASN A 510 1.20 28.23 -4.75
N GLY A 511 1.25 27.09 -5.40
CA GLY A 511 1.77 25.84 -4.81
C GLY A 511 0.80 25.04 -3.94
N LYS A 512 -0.40 25.53 -3.58
CA LYS A 512 -1.39 24.81 -2.74
C LYS A 512 -1.67 23.40 -3.26
N SER A 513 -2.14 23.29 -4.49
CA SER A 513 -2.53 22.03 -5.10
C SER A 513 -1.31 21.11 -5.29
N THR A 514 -0.15 21.66 -5.65
CA THR A 514 1.11 20.93 -5.81
C THR A 514 1.54 20.30 -4.48
N LEU A 515 1.53 21.08 -3.37
CA LEU A 515 1.88 20.56 -2.04
C LEU A 515 0.97 19.39 -1.64
N LEU A 516 -0.33 19.55 -1.81
CA LEU A 516 -1.30 18.53 -1.41
C LEU A 516 -1.29 17.31 -2.34
N ASP A 517 -0.96 17.47 -3.62
CA ASP A 517 -0.74 16.33 -4.53
C ASP A 517 0.53 15.56 -4.14
N ILE A 518 1.63 16.23 -3.78
CA ILE A 518 2.84 15.58 -3.23
C ILE A 518 2.48 14.76 -2.00
N VAL A 519 1.80 15.38 -1.02
CA VAL A 519 1.40 14.71 0.23
C VAL A 519 0.48 13.53 -0.04
N SER A 520 -0.50 13.67 -0.93
CA SER A 520 -1.43 12.60 -1.31
C SER A 520 -0.71 11.43 -1.96
N ARG A 521 0.24 11.69 -2.87
CA ARG A 521 1.04 10.67 -3.54
C ARG A 521 1.96 9.92 -2.57
N VAL A 522 2.48 10.60 -1.55
CA VAL A 522 3.39 10.00 -0.56
C VAL A 522 2.62 9.25 0.52
N ALA A 523 1.60 9.89 1.12
CA ALA A 523 0.83 9.32 2.23
C ALA A 523 -0.21 8.26 1.78
N GLY A 524 -0.53 8.19 0.50
CA GLY A 524 -1.32 7.10 -0.10
C GLY A 524 -2.71 6.96 0.52
N ASP A 525 -3.04 5.78 1.03
CA ASP A 525 -4.39 5.44 1.53
C ASP A 525 -4.88 6.30 2.69
N TYR A 526 -3.98 7.00 3.37
CA TYR A 526 -4.32 7.87 4.50
C TYR A 526 -4.91 9.21 4.07
N VAL A 527 -4.75 9.60 2.80
CA VAL A 527 -5.32 10.84 2.24
C VAL A 527 -6.50 10.49 1.35
N GLN A 528 -7.62 11.16 1.57
CA GLN A 528 -8.84 10.99 0.76
C GLN A 528 -9.34 12.33 0.23
N PRO A 529 -9.71 12.43 -1.05
CA PRO A 529 -10.39 13.59 -1.56
C PRO A 529 -11.84 13.61 -1.08
N ALA A 530 -12.38 14.81 -0.85
CA ALA A 530 -13.80 15.03 -0.60
C ALA A 530 -14.33 16.15 -1.50
N ARG A 531 -15.64 16.16 -1.71
CA ARG A 531 -16.30 17.28 -2.34
C ARG A 531 -16.39 18.45 -1.35
N ALA A 532 -16.26 19.68 -1.82
CA ALA A 532 -16.39 20.86 -0.95
C ALA A 532 -17.75 20.92 -0.25
N GLU A 533 -18.82 20.47 -0.95
CA GLU A 533 -20.19 20.42 -0.42
C GLU A 533 -20.31 19.61 0.88
N THR A 534 -19.42 18.65 1.11
CA THR A 534 -19.38 17.88 2.37
C THR A 534 -19.23 18.80 3.59
N PHE A 535 -18.50 19.90 3.44
CA PHE A 535 -18.19 20.86 4.49
C PHE A 535 -18.92 22.20 4.37
N MET A 536 -19.70 22.40 3.29
CA MET A 536 -20.44 23.62 3.04
C MET A 536 -21.89 23.52 3.51
N HIS A 537 -22.47 24.67 3.82
CA HIS A 537 -23.88 24.77 4.16
C HIS A 537 -24.75 24.50 2.92
N LEU A 538 -25.66 23.52 3.01
CA LEU A 538 -26.62 23.17 1.98
C LEU A 538 -28.03 23.36 2.53
N GLU A 539 -28.93 24.01 1.77
CA GLU A 539 -30.33 24.18 2.13
C GLU A 539 -31.07 22.83 2.24
N ARG A 540 -30.68 21.86 1.43
CA ARG A 540 -31.19 20.47 1.51
C ARG A 540 -29.99 19.53 1.57
N ARG A 541 -29.81 18.90 2.72
CA ARG A 541 -28.83 17.80 2.88
C ARG A 541 -29.50 16.45 2.72
N SER A 542 -28.81 15.53 2.10
CA SER A 542 -29.19 14.12 2.15
C SER A 542 -29.11 13.61 3.59
N GLU A 543 -30.18 13.00 4.08
CA GLU A 543 -30.23 12.40 5.42
C GLU A 543 -29.18 11.30 5.60
N THR A 544 -28.72 10.70 4.50
CA THR A 544 -27.87 9.50 4.53
C THR A 544 -26.39 9.78 4.71
N ARG A 545 -25.90 11.02 4.54
CA ARG A 545 -24.49 11.44 4.65
C ARG A 545 -23.51 10.43 4.03
N ASN A 546 -23.82 9.93 2.85
CA ASN A 546 -23.00 8.96 2.12
C ASN A 546 -21.60 9.49 1.78
N ASP A 547 -21.49 10.81 1.64
CA ASP A 547 -20.22 11.54 1.47
C ASP A 547 -19.26 11.29 2.64
N LEU A 548 -19.75 11.28 3.88
CA LEU A 548 -18.96 10.99 5.08
C LEU A 548 -18.65 9.51 5.27
N ALA A 549 -19.52 8.61 4.77
CA ALA A 549 -19.30 7.18 4.87
C ALA A 549 -18.00 6.73 4.17
N ALA A 550 -17.67 7.36 3.05
CA ALA A 550 -16.45 7.07 2.27
C ALA A 550 -15.16 7.51 2.98
N LEU A 551 -15.24 8.42 3.97
CA LEU A 551 -14.09 9.00 4.65
C LEU A 551 -13.63 8.20 5.86
N ARG A 552 -14.33 7.12 6.21
CA ARG A 552 -13.94 6.26 7.34
C ARG A 552 -12.51 5.75 7.19
N GLY A 553 -11.69 5.90 8.24
CA GLY A 553 -10.29 5.45 8.29
C GLY A 553 -9.30 6.36 7.55
N ALA A 554 -9.76 7.42 6.88
CA ALA A 554 -8.87 8.48 6.41
C ALA A 554 -8.22 9.22 7.59
N ARG A 555 -7.08 9.87 7.34
CA ARG A 555 -6.37 10.73 8.31
C ARG A 555 -6.30 12.19 7.85
N LEU A 556 -6.20 12.42 6.56
CA LEU A 556 -6.32 13.74 5.94
C LEU A 556 -7.39 13.68 4.86
N VAL A 557 -8.35 14.59 4.94
CA VAL A 557 -9.40 14.75 3.93
C VAL A 557 -9.26 16.12 3.29
N ILE A 558 -9.04 16.12 1.98
CA ILE A 558 -8.79 17.35 1.20
C ILE A 558 -10.04 17.64 0.37
N ALA A 559 -10.65 18.80 0.61
CA ALA A 559 -11.74 19.33 -0.19
C ALA A 559 -11.27 20.56 -0.98
N GLN A 560 -11.57 20.62 -2.26
CA GLN A 560 -11.27 21.77 -3.12
C GLN A 560 -12.57 22.49 -3.47
N GLU A 561 -12.62 23.78 -3.20
CA GLU A 561 -13.75 24.63 -3.55
C GLU A 561 -13.52 25.24 -4.93
N THR A 562 -14.52 25.09 -5.80
CA THR A 562 -14.53 25.67 -7.15
C THR A 562 -15.53 26.83 -7.31
N ASP A 563 -16.53 26.92 -6.41
CA ASP A 563 -17.64 27.89 -6.51
C ASP A 563 -17.51 28.99 -5.49
N ASN A 564 -17.51 30.25 -5.96
CA ASN A 564 -17.55 31.43 -5.12
C ASN A 564 -18.90 31.57 -4.40
N GLY A 565 -18.89 31.67 -3.07
CA GLY A 565 -20.02 32.20 -2.30
C GLY A 565 -20.79 31.21 -1.44
N ARG A 566 -20.43 29.96 -1.39
CA ARG A 566 -21.02 29.02 -0.41
C ARG A 566 -20.40 29.23 0.97
N ALA A 567 -21.24 29.13 2.01
CA ALA A 567 -20.78 29.27 3.38
C ALA A 567 -20.35 27.94 3.99
N ILE A 568 -19.32 27.97 4.83
CA ILE A 568 -18.89 26.81 5.65
C ILE A 568 -20.02 26.41 6.61
N ASP A 569 -20.30 25.11 6.72
CA ASP A 569 -21.21 24.56 7.73
C ASP A 569 -20.50 24.39 9.07
N ALA A 570 -20.64 25.39 9.93
CA ALA A 570 -20.03 25.40 11.24
C ALA A 570 -20.38 24.17 12.10
N ALA A 571 -21.59 23.62 11.98
CA ALA A 571 -22.01 22.44 12.74
C ALA A 571 -21.23 21.18 12.31
N THR A 572 -21.11 20.93 11.01
CA THR A 572 -20.34 19.83 10.46
C THR A 572 -18.86 19.95 10.82
N ILE A 573 -18.26 21.15 10.67
CA ILE A 573 -16.85 21.36 11.03
C ILE A 573 -16.59 21.10 12.50
N LYS A 574 -17.50 21.58 13.39
CA LYS A 574 -17.37 21.35 14.84
C LYS A 574 -17.40 19.85 15.18
N ALA A 575 -18.37 19.12 14.65
CA ALA A 575 -18.50 17.67 14.90
C ALA A 575 -17.28 16.91 14.43
N ILE A 576 -16.82 17.14 13.18
CA ILE A 576 -15.66 16.44 12.60
C ILE A 576 -14.38 16.79 13.37
N SER A 577 -14.13 18.06 13.63
CA SER A 577 -12.89 18.49 14.30
C SER A 577 -12.85 18.12 15.78
N ALA A 578 -13.99 17.92 16.44
CA ALA A 578 -14.07 17.41 17.81
C ALA A 578 -13.88 15.88 17.89
N GLY A 579 -14.03 15.16 16.77
CA GLY A 579 -14.05 13.71 16.77
C GLY A 579 -15.36 13.13 17.27
N ASP A 580 -16.47 13.90 17.15
CA ASP A 580 -17.78 13.41 17.55
C ASP A 580 -18.21 12.24 16.65
N PRO A 581 -18.87 11.19 17.19
CA PRO A 581 -19.35 10.08 16.40
C PRO A 581 -20.30 10.55 15.28
N ILE A 582 -20.05 10.08 14.07
CA ILE A 582 -20.84 10.40 12.88
C ILE A 582 -21.65 9.18 12.46
N THR A 583 -22.97 9.34 12.38
CA THR A 583 -23.87 8.34 11.79
C THR A 583 -24.04 8.62 10.31
N CYS A 584 -23.80 7.63 9.48
CA CYS A 584 -23.91 7.70 8.03
C CYS A 584 -24.23 6.32 7.44
N ARG A 585 -24.45 6.28 6.13
CA ARG A 585 -24.83 5.06 5.42
C ARG A 585 -24.18 5.02 4.05
N HIS A 586 -23.65 3.87 3.64
CA HIS A 586 -23.31 3.64 2.24
C HIS A 586 -24.57 3.53 1.39
N LEU A 587 -24.46 3.88 0.11
CA LEU A 587 -25.60 3.73 -0.81
C LEU A 587 -26.10 2.27 -0.78
N TYR A 588 -27.39 2.07 -0.52
CA TYR A 588 -28.05 0.77 -0.33
C TYR A 588 -27.55 -0.06 0.88
N GLY A 589 -26.78 0.52 1.78
CA GLY A 589 -26.29 -0.12 3.01
C GLY A 589 -27.15 0.20 4.24
N GLU A 590 -26.80 -0.41 5.37
CA GLU A 590 -27.33 -0.08 6.69
C GLU A 590 -26.63 1.15 7.29
N ASP A 591 -27.31 1.83 8.23
CA ASP A 591 -26.69 2.91 8.98
C ASP A 591 -25.57 2.38 9.88
N PHE A 592 -24.48 3.11 9.94
CA PHE A 592 -23.39 2.83 10.87
C PHE A 592 -22.82 4.12 11.45
N THR A 593 -22.27 4.00 12.65
CA THR A 593 -21.63 5.12 13.36
C THR A 593 -20.13 4.85 13.43
N TYR A 594 -19.32 5.89 13.21
CA TYR A 594 -17.89 5.82 13.41
C TYR A 594 -17.34 7.13 13.98
N THR A 595 -16.22 7.05 14.71
CA THR A 595 -15.49 8.22 15.18
C THR A 595 -14.51 8.68 14.10
N PRO A 596 -14.56 9.93 13.63
CA PRO A 596 -13.61 10.44 12.66
C PRO A 596 -12.18 10.41 13.18
N THR A 597 -11.26 9.92 12.35
CA THR A 597 -9.81 9.96 12.58
C THR A 597 -9.10 10.98 11.70
N PHE A 598 -9.85 11.66 10.84
CA PHE A 598 -9.30 12.57 9.84
C PHE A 598 -9.37 14.05 10.25
N LYS A 599 -8.44 14.79 9.71
CA LYS A 599 -8.47 16.26 9.67
C LYS A 599 -9.00 16.69 8.32
N ALA A 600 -10.05 17.53 8.34
CA ALA A 600 -10.58 18.13 7.12
C ALA A 600 -9.76 19.39 6.78
N LEU A 601 -9.35 19.48 5.53
CA LEU A 601 -8.63 20.61 4.96
C LEU A 601 -9.41 21.13 3.75
N LEU A 602 -9.77 22.41 3.79
CA LEU A 602 -10.38 23.11 2.66
C LEU A 602 -9.32 23.85 1.86
N VAL A 603 -9.33 23.70 0.55
CA VAL A 603 -8.48 24.44 -0.39
C VAL A 603 -9.35 25.37 -1.21
N THR A 604 -9.05 26.64 -1.21
CA THR A 604 -9.87 27.65 -1.91
C THR A 604 -9.01 28.77 -2.49
N ASN A 605 -9.52 29.43 -3.50
CA ASN A 605 -8.90 30.63 -4.06
C ASN A 605 -9.39 31.92 -3.37
N HIS A 606 -10.50 31.85 -2.66
CA HIS A 606 -11.13 32.97 -1.97
C HIS A 606 -11.40 32.60 -0.50
N LYS A 607 -11.46 33.59 0.37
CA LYS A 607 -11.89 33.39 1.76
C LYS A 607 -13.36 32.89 1.73
N PRO A 608 -13.70 31.67 2.25
CA PRO A 608 -15.06 31.15 2.20
C PRO A 608 -15.95 31.90 3.21
N ARG A 609 -17.24 32.07 2.95
CA ARG A 609 -18.17 32.63 3.93
C ARG A 609 -18.41 31.64 5.09
N ILE A 610 -18.82 32.16 6.25
CA ILE A 610 -19.21 31.40 7.43
C ILE A 610 -20.70 31.57 7.68
N ALA A 611 -21.48 30.47 7.65
CA ALA A 611 -22.92 30.50 7.78
C ALA A 611 -23.40 30.96 9.18
N ALA A 612 -22.65 30.67 10.22
CA ALA A 612 -22.92 31.05 11.60
C ALA A 612 -21.62 31.20 12.38
N MET A 613 -21.35 32.41 12.82
CA MET A 613 -20.17 32.71 13.62
C MET A 613 -20.48 32.51 15.10
N ASP A 614 -19.68 31.65 15.76
CA ASP A 614 -19.67 31.48 17.22
C ASP A 614 -18.24 31.13 17.70
N ASP A 615 -18.01 31.15 19.00
CA ASP A 615 -16.71 30.86 19.62
C ASP A 615 -16.20 29.45 19.28
N GLY A 616 -17.12 28.52 19.02
CA GLY A 616 -16.80 27.17 18.62
C GLY A 616 -16.08 27.11 17.29
N ILE A 617 -16.50 27.86 16.27
CA ILE A 617 -15.82 27.92 14.97
C ILE A 617 -14.59 28.83 15.03
N ARG A 618 -14.65 29.98 15.77
CA ARG A 618 -13.53 30.90 15.92
C ARG A 618 -12.25 30.23 16.37
N ARG A 619 -12.33 29.39 17.42
CA ARG A 619 -11.14 28.68 17.95
C ARG A 619 -10.62 27.51 17.08
N ARG A 620 -11.43 27.00 16.14
CA ARG A 620 -11.08 25.85 15.31
C ARG A 620 -10.49 26.21 13.96
N LEU A 621 -10.97 27.30 13.41
CA LEU A 621 -10.57 27.73 12.07
C LEU A 621 -9.15 28.26 12.09
N LYS A 622 -8.35 27.84 11.12
CA LYS A 622 -7.03 28.40 10.83
C LYS A 622 -6.93 28.70 9.34
N LEU A 623 -6.79 29.98 9.04
CA LEU A 623 -6.66 30.46 7.68
C LEU A 623 -5.18 30.53 7.31
N VAL A 624 -4.73 29.63 6.44
CA VAL A 624 -3.32 29.49 6.05
C VAL A 624 -3.09 30.15 4.70
N PRO A 625 -2.36 31.27 4.66
CA PRO A 625 -2.19 32.05 3.43
C PRO A 625 -1.11 31.47 2.52
N PHE A 626 -1.41 31.41 1.22
CA PHE A 626 -0.45 31.13 0.14
C PHE A 626 -0.36 32.38 -0.74
N LYS A 627 0.50 33.31 -0.35
CA LYS A 627 0.57 34.66 -0.93
C LYS A 627 1.42 34.75 -2.18
N TYR A 628 2.46 33.93 -2.28
CA TYR A 628 3.40 33.97 -3.40
C TYR A 628 2.83 33.24 -4.62
N ALA A 629 2.77 33.93 -5.74
CA ALA A 629 2.40 33.33 -7.02
C ALA A 629 3.68 32.94 -7.78
N ILE A 630 3.82 31.65 -8.10
CA ILE A 630 4.95 31.12 -8.85
C ILE A 630 4.87 31.61 -10.30
N PRO A 631 5.88 32.36 -10.81
CA PRO A 631 5.89 32.84 -12.18
C PRO A 631 5.78 31.70 -13.20
N ALA A 632 5.08 31.95 -14.32
CA ALA A 632 4.81 30.91 -15.31
C ALA A 632 6.07 30.24 -15.89
N ASN A 633 7.17 31.00 -16.00
CA ASN A 633 8.47 30.50 -16.46
C ASN A 633 9.22 29.65 -15.39
N GLU A 634 8.79 29.67 -14.15
CA GLU A 634 9.35 28.88 -13.04
C GLU A 634 8.49 27.65 -12.70
N GLN A 635 7.31 27.55 -13.29
CA GLN A 635 6.43 26.41 -13.07
C GLN A 635 6.97 25.17 -13.76
N ILE A 636 7.17 24.11 -12.98
CA ILE A 636 7.62 22.80 -13.47
C ILE A 636 6.39 21.91 -13.64
N LEU A 637 6.18 21.43 -14.86
CA LEU A 637 5.13 20.47 -15.15
C LEU A 637 5.38 19.16 -14.37
N ASP A 638 4.31 18.58 -13.85
CA ASP A 638 4.33 17.30 -13.10
C ASP A 638 5.28 17.29 -11.88
N LEU A 639 5.60 18.48 -11.33
CA LEU A 639 6.52 18.61 -10.19
C LEU A 639 6.13 17.70 -9.01
N ALA A 640 4.84 17.59 -8.71
CA ALA A 640 4.35 16.74 -7.62
C ALA A 640 4.67 15.26 -7.86
N GLU A 641 4.52 14.79 -9.10
CA GLU A 641 4.86 13.41 -9.47
C GLU A 641 6.36 13.16 -9.40
N ILE A 642 7.16 14.09 -9.90
CA ILE A 642 8.63 14.01 -9.88
C ILE A 642 9.12 13.93 -8.42
N ILE A 643 8.68 14.84 -7.55
CA ILE A 643 9.05 14.85 -6.13
C ILE A 643 8.60 13.56 -5.44
N ALA A 644 7.37 13.12 -5.63
CA ALA A 644 6.87 11.91 -4.99
C ALA A 644 7.63 10.64 -5.43
N ARG A 645 8.05 10.58 -6.70
CA ARG A 645 8.81 9.44 -7.25
C ARG A 645 10.27 9.45 -6.79
N GLU A 646 10.94 10.60 -6.83
CA GLU A 646 12.39 10.70 -6.62
C GLU A 646 12.76 11.03 -5.18
N GLU A 647 11.95 11.82 -4.49
CA GLU A 647 12.21 12.34 -3.15
C GLU A 647 11.16 11.88 -2.11
N GLY A 648 10.25 11.00 -2.49
CA GLY A 648 9.13 10.56 -1.66
C GLY A 648 9.50 10.10 -0.24
N PRO A 649 10.55 9.27 -0.04
CA PRO A 649 10.97 8.86 1.30
C PRO A 649 11.38 10.04 2.20
N ALA A 650 12.01 11.07 1.63
CA ALA A 650 12.39 12.26 2.37
C ALA A 650 11.18 13.17 2.68
N VAL A 651 10.22 13.28 1.75
CA VAL A 651 8.93 13.95 2.02
C VAL A 651 8.17 13.24 3.15
N LEU A 652 8.16 11.91 3.16
CA LEU A 652 7.52 11.16 4.25
C LEU A 652 8.26 11.38 5.58
N ALA A 653 9.59 11.41 5.57
CA ALA A 653 10.37 11.73 6.76
C ALA A 653 10.10 13.17 7.25
N TRP A 654 9.91 14.13 6.35
CA TRP A 654 9.52 15.49 6.69
C TRP A 654 8.13 15.56 7.35
N LEU A 655 7.16 14.76 6.89
CA LEU A 655 5.84 14.64 7.52
C LEU A 655 5.93 14.01 8.92
N VAL A 656 6.73 12.94 9.07
CA VAL A 656 6.97 12.29 10.37
C VAL A 656 7.64 13.24 11.34
N GLU A 657 8.61 14.02 10.90
CA GLU A 657 9.25 15.04 11.73
C GLU A 657 8.26 16.14 12.16
N GLY A 658 7.33 16.53 11.29
CA GLY A 658 6.24 17.43 11.65
C GLY A 658 5.36 16.87 12.77
N ALA A 659 5.02 15.57 12.70
CA ALA A 659 4.28 14.89 13.78
C ALA A 659 5.08 14.86 15.09
N ARG A 660 6.38 14.52 15.02
CA ARG A 660 7.26 14.50 16.20
C ARG A 660 7.34 15.87 16.87
N ARG A 661 7.49 16.95 16.12
CA ARG A 661 7.48 18.33 16.65
C ARG A 661 6.17 18.67 17.34
N TYR A 662 5.05 18.34 16.72
CA TYR A 662 3.73 18.53 17.33
C TYR A 662 3.61 17.79 18.67
N PHE A 663 4.06 16.52 18.78
CA PHE A 663 4.05 15.79 20.03
C PHE A 663 5.03 16.36 21.07
N ALA A 664 6.24 16.73 20.65
CA ALA A 664 7.25 17.32 21.52
C ALA A 664 6.80 18.67 22.09
N ASN A 665 6.01 19.44 21.34
CA ASN A 665 5.41 20.72 21.77
C ASN A 665 4.11 20.53 22.59
N GLY A 666 3.93 19.36 23.22
CA GLY A 666 2.75 19.09 24.07
C GLY A 666 1.44 19.03 23.30
N GLN A 667 1.46 18.54 22.06
CA GLN A 667 0.31 18.46 21.15
C GLN A 667 -0.28 19.82 20.79
N ARG A 668 0.59 20.82 20.58
CA ARG A 668 0.26 22.16 20.14
C ARG A 668 1.08 22.50 18.91
N PHE A 669 0.50 23.32 18.03
CA PHE A 669 1.24 23.85 16.88
C PHE A 669 2.12 25.01 17.33
N THR A 670 3.26 25.18 16.67
CA THR A 670 4.10 26.37 16.80
C THR A 670 3.26 27.60 16.47
N GLN A 671 3.42 28.67 17.26
CA GLN A 671 2.73 29.93 16.95
C GLN A 671 3.23 30.49 15.63
N CYS A 672 2.29 30.97 14.81
CA CYS A 672 2.57 31.63 13.55
C CYS A 672 1.71 32.89 13.48
N GLU A 673 2.35 34.06 13.72
CA GLU A 673 1.66 35.35 13.74
C GLU A 673 0.89 35.65 12.44
N GLU A 674 1.44 35.19 11.30
CA GLU A 674 0.77 35.37 10.01
C GLU A 674 -0.55 34.59 9.93
N ILE A 675 -0.61 33.36 10.42
CA ILE A 675 -1.87 32.59 10.47
C ILE A 675 -2.85 33.20 11.47
N GLU A 676 -2.36 33.65 12.62
CA GLU A 676 -3.19 34.28 13.64
C GLU A 676 -3.80 35.58 13.14
N TYR A 677 -2.98 36.43 12.50
CA TYR A 677 -3.44 37.67 11.90
C TYR A 677 -4.48 37.43 10.80
N GLU A 678 -4.16 36.62 9.81
CA GLU A 678 -5.08 36.33 8.70
C GLU A 678 -6.39 35.68 9.17
N THR A 679 -6.30 34.84 10.22
CA THR A 679 -7.48 34.18 10.81
C THR A 679 -8.33 35.24 11.56
N SER A 680 -7.74 36.11 12.36
CA SER A 680 -8.44 37.16 13.12
C SER A 680 -9.11 38.15 12.17
N ASP A 681 -8.36 38.67 11.21
CA ASP A 681 -8.83 39.61 10.19
C ASP A 681 -10.06 39.06 9.44
N TYR A 682 -9.95 37.80 8.98
CA TYR A 682 -11.05 37.11 8.30
C TYR A 682 -12.27 36.91 9.20
N LEU A 683 -12.08 36.51 10.46
CA LEU A 683 -13.18 36.29 11.40
C LEU A 683 -13.87 37.62 11.78
N GLU A 684 -13.11 38.71 11.82
CA GLU A 684 -13.65 40.07 12.01
C GLU A 684 -14.46 40.55 10.78
N GLU A 685 -13.93 40.30 9.56
CA GLU A 685 -14.66 40.62 8.31
C GLU A 685 -16.01 39.86 8.22
N GLU A 686 -16.06 38.61 8.64
CA GLU A 686 -17.26 37.75 8.59
C GLU A 686 -18.23 37.95 9.75
N ASP A 687 -17.86 38.70 10.81
CA ASP A 687 -18.73 39.00 11.97
C ASP A 687 -19.64 40.17 11.73
N ILE A 688 -20.56 40.07 10.78
CA ILE A 688 -21.49 41.13 10.38
C ILE A 688 -22.27 41.73 11.55
N LEU A 689 -22.68 40.93 12.54
CA LEU A 689 -23.40 41.42 13.70
C LEU A 689 -22.48 42.13 14.69
N GLY A 690 -21.22 41.69 14.83
CA GLY A 690 -20.23 42.41 15.61
C GLY A 690 -19.89 43.77 15.02
N ASN A 691 -19.66 43.79 13.70
CA ASN A 691 -19.38 45.03 12.96
C ASN A 691 -20.57 46.00 13.04
N TRP A 692 -21.81 45.48 12.85
CA TRP A 692 -23.02 46.29 13.03
C TRP A 692 -23.12 46.85 14.46
N LEU A 693 -22.82 46.04 15.50
CA LEU A 693 -22.83 46.53 16.89
C LEU A 693 -21.82 47.63 17.12
N THR A 694 -20.63 47.51 16.59
CA THR A 694 -19.54 48.48 16.76
C THR A 694 -19.78 49.80 15.98
N GLU A 695 -20.30 49.69 14.76
CA GLU A 695 -20.41 50.84 13.86
C GLU A 695 -21.74 51.60 14.01
N ILE A 696 -22.84 50.88 14.28
CA ILE A 696 -24.20 51.41 14.18
C ILE A 696 -24.90 51.51 15.54
N VAL A 697 -24.54 50.63 16.50
CA VAL A 697 -25.21 50.65 17.81
C VAL A 697 -24.37 51.43 18.81
N THR A 698 -24.99 52.46 19.39
CA THR A 698 -24.33 53.29 20.39
C THR A 698 -24.90 53.01 21.77
N GLN A 699 -24.04 52.94 22.79
CA GLN A 699 -24.47 52.88 24.17
C GLN A 699 -24.91 54.24 24.64
N THR A 700 -26.21 54.38 24.95
CA THR A 700 -26.82 55.67 25.42
C THR A 700 -27.53 55.41 26.73
N PRO A 701 -27.00 55.90 27.86
CA PRO A 701 -27.63 55.73 29.18
C PRO A 701 -29.08 56.22 29.18
N GLY A 702 -30.00 55.37 29.67
CA GLY A 702 -31.42 55.67 29.73
C GLY A 702 -32.23 55.41 28.45
N ALA A 703 -31.59 55.12 27.34
CA ALA A 703 -32.27 54.71 26.10
C ALA A 703 -32.91 53.34 26.19
N SER A 704 -33.91 53.09 25.35
CA SER A 704 -34.58 51.81 25.21
C SER A 704 -34.98 51.58 23.77
N THR A 705 -34.40 50.57 23.13
CA THR A 705 -34.68 50.27 21.73
C THR A 705 -35.36 48.92 21.59
N SER A 706 -36.37 48.82 20.76
CA SER A 706 -37.09 47.57 20.53
C SER A 706 -36.24 46.59 19.73
N LEU A 707 -36.39 45.27 20.01
CA LEU A 707 -35.74 44.24 19.22
C LEU A 707 -36.10 44.32 17.72
N GLN A 708 -37.30 44.82 17.41
CA GLN A 708 -37.71 45.00 16.02
C GLN A 708 -36.84 46.09 15.33
N ALA A 709 -36.61 47.24 15.97
CA ALA A 709 -35.81 48.31 15.41
C ALA A 709 -34.32 47.89 15.29
N LEU A 710 -33.78 47.17 16.29
CA LEU A 710 -32.43 46.61 16.24
C LEU A 710 -32.30 45.61 15.11
N TYR A 711 -33.28 44.71 14.94
CA TYR A 711 -33.31 43.77 13.85
C TYR A 711 -33.36 44.42 12.46
N GLU A 712 -34.23 45.41 12.27
CA GLU A 712 -34.35 46.15 11.00
C GLU A 712 -33.07 46.89 10.65
N SER A 713 -32.37 47.43 11.64
CA SER A 713 -31.07 48.07 11.45
C SER A 713 -30.01 47.05 11.06
N ALA A 714 -29.91 45.95 11.79
CA ALA A 714 -28.97 44.88 11.50
C ALA A 714 -29.24 44.25 10.12
N ALA A 715 -30.51 44.07 9.75
CA ALA A 715 -30.89 43.56 8.44
C ALA A 715 -30.48 44.50 7.29
N ARG A 716 -30.69 45.82 7.45
CA ARG A 716 -30.21 46.82 6.46
C ARG A 716 -28.70 46.80 6.33
N TYR A 717 -27.99 46.76 7.47
CA TYR A 717 -26.52 46.72 7.49
C TYR A 717 -26.00 45.43 6.74
N ALA A 718 -26.56 44.28 7.04
CA ALA A 718 -26.19 43.05 6.39
C ALA A 718 -26.45 43.04 4.88
N VAL A 719 -27.62 43.59 4.45
CA VAL A 719 -27.95 43.71 3.02
C VAL A 719 -27.01 44.69 2.31
N ALA A 720 -26.65 45.79 2.95
CA ALA A 720 -25.67 46.74 2.41
C ALA A 720 -24.27 46.13 2.27
N ALA A 721 -23.90 45.24 3.18
CA ALA A 721 -22.67 44.43 3.10
C ALA A 721 -22.77 43.24 2.11
N GLY A 722 -23.91 43.12 1.37
CA GLY A 722 -24.09 42.00 0.41
C GLY A 722 -24.33 40.65 1.04
N VAL A 723 -24.75 40.60 2.32
CA VAL A 723 -24.96 39.37 3.09
C VAL A 723 -26.47 39.19 3.38
N LYS A 724 -26.90 37.95 3.53
CA LYS A 724 -28.27 37.61 3.92
C LYS A 724 -28.62 38.25 5.27
N ALA A 725 -29.76 38.86 5.36
CA ALA A 725 -30.25 39.47 6.60
C ALA A 725 -30.28 38.41 7.74
N PRO A 726 -29.78 38.75 8.95
CA PRO A 726 -29.85 37.88 10.12
C PRO A 726 -31.30 37.67 10.55
N THR A 727 -31.57 36.68 11.38
CA THR A 727 -32.90 36.54 12.00
C THR A 727 -33.01 37.37 13.27
N LYS A 728 -34.25 37.72 13.68
CA LYS A 728 -34.48 38.37 15.00
C LYS A 728 -33.86 37.57 16.16
N LYS A 729 -33.85 36.23 16.04
CA LYS A 729 -33.27 35.33 17.04
C LYS A 729 -31.75 35.48 17.11
N ASP A 730 -31.09 35.64 15.97
CA ASP A 730 -29.65 35.83 15.91
C ASP A 730 -29.24 37.20 16.50
N VAL A 731 -29.93 38.25 16.13
CA VAL A 731 -29.70 39.60 16.71
C VAL A 731 -29.92 39.58 18.24
N SER A 732 -31.03 38.96 18.70
CA SER A 732 -31.30 38.89 20.13
C SER A 732 -30.26 38.05 20.88
N ARG A 733 -29.76 36.95 20.28
CA ARG A 733 -28.70 36.14 20.87
C ARG A 733 -27.41 36.93 20.96
N ARG A 734 -26.99 37.57 19.85
CA ARG A 734 -25.77 38.39 19.84
C ARG A 734 -25.77 39.49 20.91
N LEU A 735 -26.87 40.17 21.04
CA LEU A 735 -27.02 41.22 22.06
C LEU A 735 -26.90 40.67 23.49
N LYS A 736 -27.43 39.47 23.75
CA LYS A 736 -27.28 38.81 25.04
C LYS A 736 -25.84 38.38 25.32
N ASP A 737 -25.18 37.84 24.30
CA ASP A 737 -23.77 37.40 24.41
C ASP A 737 -22.85 38.60 24.70
N GLU A 738 -23.22 39.82 24.27
CA GLU A 738 -22.53 41.08 24.60
C GLU A 738 -23.01 41.69 25.94
N GLY A 739 -23.80 40.97 26.73
CA GLY A 739 -24.22 41.39 28.07
C GLY A 739 -25.46 42.30 28.10
N HIS A 740 -26.20 42.42 26.99
CA HIS A 740 -27.43 43.19 26.93
C HIS A 740 -28.66 42.31 27.16
N ASP A 741 -29.28 42.40 28.30
CA ASP A 741 -30.47 41.60 28.62
C ASP A 741 -31.76 42.21 28.07
N PRO A 742 -32.62 41.43 27.39
CA PRO A 742 -33.91 41.87 26.91
C PRO A 742 -34.88 42.01 28.09
N TYR A 743 -35.73 43.06 28.03
CA TYR A 743 -36.80 43.23 28.96
C TYR A 743 -38.11 43.56 28.23
N ARG A 744 -39.24 43.42 28.89
CA ARG A 744 -40.54 43.90 28.38
C ARG A 744 -40.91 45.18 29.14
N PRO A 745 -41.12 46.33 28.44
CA PRO A 745 -41.59 47.53 29.08
C PRO A 745 -42.97 47.33 29.71
N LYS A 746 -43.18 47.85 30.92
CA LYS A 746 -44.51 47.88 31.54
C LYS A 746 -45.32 49.05 30.89
N GLY A 747 -46.41 48.75 30.15
CA GLY A 747 -47.27 49.69 29.51
C GLY A 747 -48.62 49.11 29.16
N GLN A 748 -49.69 49.97 28.99
CA GLN A 748 -51.00 49.47 28.58
C GLN A 748 -50.96 48.98 27.14
N GLY A 749 -51.02 47.68 26.99
CA GLY A 749 -51.09 46.92 25.71
C GLY A 749 -50.23 45.71 25.68
N ASN A 750 -50.82 44.53 25.46
CA ASN A 750 -50.15 43.22 25.45
C ASN A 750 -49.18 42.97 24.25
N ASN A 751 -48.84 44.02 23.47
CA ASN A 751 -48.08 43.93 22.23
C ASN A 751 -46.71 44.63 22.20
N LEU A 752 -46.19 45.05 23.36
CA LEU A 752 -44.83 45.60 23.41
C LEU A 752 -43.83 44.47 23.38
N GLY A 753 -43.12 44.27 22.27
CA GLY A 753 -42.08 43.26 22.07
C GLY A 753 -40.92 43.42 23.06
N TYR A 754 -39.91 42.60 22.95
CA TYR A 754 -38.69 42.71 23.75
C TYR A 754 -37.94 44.00 23.39
N HIS A 755 -37.38 44.66 24.41
CA HIS A 755 -36.54 45.87 24.31
C HIS A 755 -35.18 45.57 24.96
N PHE A 756 -34.19 46.37 24.57
CA PHE A 756 -32.85 46.38 25.17
C PHE A 756 -32.57 47.79 25.74
N ARG A 757 -32.06 47.83 26.98
CA ARG A 757 -31.74 49.10 27.67
C ARG A 757 -30.37 49.58 27.26
N GLY A 758 -30.18 50.91 27.26
CA GLY A 758 -28.90 51.54 27.03
C GLY A 758 -28.41 51.50 25.58
N LEU A 759 -29.24 51.10 24.63
CA LEU A 759 -28.85 50.98 23.22
C LEU A 759 -29.67 51.95 22.35
N THR A 760 -29.00 52.65 21.44
CA THR A 760 -29.60 53.41 20.34
C THR A 760 -28.97 53.00 19.02
N VAL A 761 -29.71 53.16 17.94
CA VAL A 761 -29.24 52.90 16.58
C VAL A 761 -28.99 54.23 15.92
N THR A 762 -27.76 54.48 15.51
CA THR A 762 -27.42 55.66 14.69
C THR A 762 -27.78 55.37 13.23
N ASN A 763 -28.37 56.33 12.54
CA ASN A 763 -28.55 56.26 11.10
C ASN A 763 -27.15 56.36 10.47
N ALA A 764 -26.68 55.30 9.80
CA ALA A 764 -25.44 55.39 9.06
C ALA A 764 -25.55 56.49 7.98
N PRO A 765 -24.59 57.41 7.87
CA PRO A 765 -24.56 58.33 6.75
C PRO A 765 -24.38 57.57 5.45
N GLY A 766 -25.39 57.52 4.59
CA GLY A 766 -25.32 56.95 3.23
C GLY A 766 -26.13 55.70 2.94
N ILE A 767 -26.95 55.18 3.87
CA ILE A 767 -27.92 54.10 3.62
C ILE A 767 -29.33 54.69 3.73
N GLY A 768 -29.75 55.36 2.63
CA GLY A 768 -31.11 55.88 2.44
C GLY A 768 -31.97 54.89 1.66
#